data_645dfa15e30b5bd15be37e5c52c12f67
#
_entry.id   645dfa15e30b5bd15be37e5c52c12f67
#
_cell.length_a   1.000
_cell.length_b   1.000
_cell.length_c   1.000
_cell.angle_alpha   90.00
_cell.angle_beta   90.00
_cell.angle_gamma   90.00
#
_symmetry.space_group_name_H-M   'P 1'
#
loop_
_entity.id
_entity.type
_entity.pdbx_description
1 polymer ?
#
loop_
_entity_poly.entity_id
_entity_poly.type
_entity_poly.pdbx_seq_one_letter_code
_entity_poly.pdbx_strand_id
1 'polypeptide(L)'
;MKVKQICMMVLLWLGVIPAVQAQTFDKLWKEVEQAEKKSLPKTVIKLTDEIYQKGEKEKNSPQMLKAYTWRMKYREMLNPDSLYADLKGLEQWVKQTDQPMDRAILHSLIAGIYADYAASNQWQLRQRTEIVDQTPATDMREWTANMFIEKVRTNIKEALADSVLLLKTSSRGYIPFVELGETSEYYHHDMYHLLASRSIEALQRVEELSNRITNDGTVNPVKQDIIAIYGNMIPAYKATGLKEGYVLTALNYLEWRWNADRNIRPLQAKGELPVLTEDTYLKALNTLKSKYASEPICAEVYLAEARYTIGKQQQLNALQLCDEAIRLYPGYRRINALKNLREEILAPYLNVNASDLAFPNEEIELRVSHKNLDGFTVRLYQAKKLIKEQHYAVLRPKDYQTQDTVFTFKAPELGSYVMRIIPDIRAKRDSESKFDVTRFKVLTCRLPDKQYQVVTLDGQTGYPIPHAKVTMYSNDEKVLQEFTTNEEGKVVFPWKSEYRYLKASKGTDTAMPKQGIYAGSYGYYGDEDKVTENMTLLTDRSLYRPGQTVYVKGIAYSQQSDTANVLPNKEYTVTLLDVNNQEVGQKSVRTNEFGSFTTDFALPSACLNGMFSLKAGRDHTGIRVEDYKRPTFDITFEKQQGSYKLGDEVQVKGKVQSYSGVLLQDLPVKYTVKRSAYSLWRFAESVQIASGEVMANENGEFTIPVRLQESDSYKNNDKVYYRYSIEATVTNVAGETQSSTDVISAGNPSLILQVELQDKTCKDQPFETMFKVQNLNGQPVEVKGNYYLYPAKDKDFKQLEEKPVATGTFTSNEDMTLDWKNLPSGPYVLKASVKDNQGKEVTADTNTILFSVEDKRPPVETTMWFYGANTEFDAAHPAVFCFGTSKKDAYVMMNVFS
;
A
#
# COMPACT_ATOMS: atom_id res chain seq x y z
N MET A 1 52.52 -49.99 -40.58
CA MET A 1 51.24 -50.35 -39.98
C MET A 1 51.14 -50.21 -38.43
N LYS A 2 52.23 -49.95 -37.74
CA LYS A 2 52.23 -49.84 -36.26
C LYS A 2 52.06 -48.41 -35.69
N VAL A 3 52.34 -47.37 -36.49
CA VAL A 3 52.20 -45.96 -35.99
C VAL A 3 50.75 -45.44 -36.09
N LYS A 4 49.92 -45.88 -37.02
CA LYS A 4 48.54 -45.50 -37.16
C LYS A 4 47.63 -46.11 -36.04
N GLN A 5 47.97 -47.28 -35.51
CA GLN A 5 47.26 -47.92 -34.42
C GLN A 5 47.51 -47.25 -33.05
N ILE A 6 48.72 -46.69 -32.84
CA ILE A 6 49.02 -45.96 -31.59
C ILE A 6 48.36 -44.58 -31.54
N CYS A 7 48.29 -43.84 -32.67
CA CYS A 7 47.60 -42.58 -32.75
C CYS A 7 46.07 -42.74 -32.58
N MET A 8 45.52 -43.88 -33.06
CA MET A 8 44.08 -44.14 -32.90
C MET A 8 43.68 -44.58 -31.48
N MET A 9 44.61 -45.27 -30.76
CA MET A 9 44.40 -45.59 -29.33
C MET A 9 44.54 -44.33 -28.43
N VAL A 10 45.45 -43.40 -28.74
CA VAL A 10 45.64 -42.18 -28.00
C VAL A 10 44.47 -41.22 -28.21
N LEU A 11 43.85 -41.15 -29.41
CA LEU A 11 42.67 -40.39 -29.72
C LEU A 11 41.43 -40.99 -29.09
N LEU A 12 41.35 -42.32 -28.92
CA LEU A 12 40.27 -42.98 -28.19
C LEU A 12 40.34 -42.76 -26.65
N TRP A 13 41.55 -42.60 -26.12
CA TRP A 13 41.73 -42.35 -24.69
C TRP A 13 41.41 -40.87 -24.32
N LEU A 14 41.69 -39.92 -25.21
CA LEU A 14 41.34 -38.51 -24.99
C LEU A 14 39.85 -38.20 -25.16
N GLY A 15 39.09 -39.05 -25.88
CA GLY A 15 37.64 -38.88 -26.05
C GLY A 15 36.76 -39.55 -24.95
N VAL A 16 37.36 -40.44 -24.14
CA VAL A 16 36.58 -41.17 -23.10
C VAL A 16 36.63 -40.48 -21.73
N ILE A 17 37.73 -39.73 -21.46
CA ILE A 17 37.90 -39.12 -20.13
C ILE A 17 36.80 -38.12 -19.75
N PRO A 18 36.35 -37.19 -20.61
CA PRO A 18 35.26 -36.27 -20.27
C PRO A 18 33.93 -36.98 -20.05
N ALA A 19 33.62 -38.03 -20.81
CA ALA A 19 32.37 -38.75 -20.69
C ALA A 19 32.29 -39.59 -19.41
N VAL A 20 33.41 -40.16 -18.96
CA VAL A 20 33.45 -40.90 -17.66
C VAL A 20 33.33 -39.95 -16.47
N GLN A 21 33.94 -38.75 -16.54
CA GLN A 21 33.79 -37.74 -15.48
C GLN A 21 32.36 -37.18 -15.41
N ALA A 22 31.73 -36.90 -16.54
CA ALA A 22 30.34 -36.46 -16.60
C ALA A 22 29.39 -37.50 -16.02
N GLN A 23 29.59 -38.79 -16.35
CA GLN A 23 28.75 -39.86 -15.77
C GLN A 23 28.86 -39.98 -14.25
N THR A 24 29.99 -39.68 -13.65
CA THR A 24 30.19 -39.78 -12.21
C THR A 24 29.50 -38.62 -11.48
N PHE A 25 29.51 -37.39 -11.99
CA PHE A 25 28.77 -36.26 -11.43
C PHE A 25 27.27 -36.45 -11.65
N ASP A 26 26.86 -36.92 -12.81
CA ASP A 26 25.46 -37.21 -13.10
C ASP A 26 24.83 -38.22 -12.12
N LYS A 27 25.63 -39.24 -11.72
CA LYS A 27 25.17 -40.21 -10.73
C LYS A 27 24.91 -39.52 -9.36
N LEU A 28 25.90 -38.74 -8.90
CA LEU A 28 25.76 -38.01 -7.63
C LEU A 28 24.58 -37.02 -7.65
N TRP A 29 24.38 -36.29 -8.73
CA TRP A 29 23.25 -35.39 -8.88
C TRP A 29 21.90 -36.13 -8.89
N LYS A 30 21.82 -37.34 -9.50
CA LYS A 30 20.63 -38.17 -9.41
C LYS A 30 20.33 -38.62 -7.98
N GLU A 31 21.38 -38.92 -7.20
CA GLU A 31 21.24 -39.26 -5.79
C GLU A 31 20.77 -38.01 -4.97
N VAL A 32 21.28 -36.81 -5.28
CA VAL A 32 20.77 -35.54 -4.72
C VAL A 32 19.29 -35.38 -5.02
N GLU A 33 18.87 -35.51 -6.28
CA GLU A 33 17.46 -35.38 -6.69
C GLU A 33 16.54 -36.41 -5.96
N GLN A 34 17.02 -37.64 -5.76
CA GLN A 34 16.29 -38.65 -5.00
C GLN A 34 16.16 -38.27 -3.52
N ALA A 35 17.21 -37.69 -2.93
CA ALA A 35 17.20 -37.21 -1.56
C ALA A 35 16.25 -36.03 -1.39
N GLU A 36 16.18 -35.13 -2.36
CA GLU A 36 15.23 -34.02 -2.41
C GLU A 36 13.77 -34.51 -2.46
N LYS A 37 13.47 -35.46 -3.36
CA LYS A 37 12.12 -36.08 -3.47
C LYS A 37 11.68 -36.76 -2.16
N LYS A 38 12.64 -37.24 -1.36
CA LYS A 38 12.40 -37.87 -0.06
C LYS A 38 12.47 -36.89 1.11
N SER A 39 12.64 -35.58 0.85
CA SER A 39 12.79 -34.55 1.89
C SER A 39 13.89 -34.85 2.90
N LEU A 40 15.08 -35.23 2.42
CA LEU A 40 16.23 -35.59 3.25
C LEU A 40 17.35 -34.51 3.18
N PRO A 41 17.18 -33.34 3.81
CA PRO A 41 18.10 -32.20 3.65
C PRO A 41 19.54 -32.53 4.09
N LYS A 42 19.74 -33.27 5.17
CA LYS A 42 21.09 -33.68 5.61
C LYS A 42 21.82 -34.57 4.61
N THR A 43 21.10 -35.43 3.91
CA THR A 43 21.65 -36.26 2.83
C THR A 43 22.03 -35.42 1.62
N VAL A 44 21.20 -34.43 1.25
CA VAL A 44 21.51 -33.48 0.19
C VAL A 44 22.80 -32.71 0.51
N ILE A 45 22.94 -32.19 1.73
CA ILE A 45 24.16 -31.49 2.17
C ILE A 45 25.39 -32.38 2.03
N LYS A 46 25.34 -33.64 2.50
CA LYS A 46 26.44 -34.58 2.39
C LYS A 46 26.84 -34.85 0.95
N LEU A 47 25.86 -35.14 0.08
CA LEU A 47 26.11 -35.44 -1.35
C LEU A 47 26.65 -34.20 -2.08
N THR A 48 26.19 -33.01 -1.76
CA THR A 48 26.69 -31.77 -2.35
C THR A 48 28.12 -31.46 -1.86
N ASP A 49 28.48 -31.80 -0.63
CA ASP A 49 29.88 -31.71 -0.16
C ASP A 49 30.77 -32.68 -0.94
N GLU A 50 30.35 -33.91 -1.21
CA GLU A 50 31.08 -34.87 -2.01
C GLU A 50 31.28 -34.38 -3.46
N ILE A 51 30.25 -33.78 -4.07
CA ILE A 51 30.32 -33.17 -5.40
C ILE A 51 31.30 -32.00 -5.39
N TYR A 52 31.24 -31.13 -4.39
CA TYR A 52 32.12 -29.97 -4.26
C TYR A 52 33.60 -30.40 -4.18
N GLN A 53 33.95 -31.30 -3.26
CA GLN A 53 35.31 -31.84 -3.09
C GLN A 53 35.84 -32.54 -4.35
N LYS A 54 34.99 -33.27 -5.04
CA LYS A 54 35.32 -33.89 -6.31
C LYS A 54 35.59 -32.82 -7.39
N GLY A 55 34.72 -31.82 -7.48
CA GLY A 55 34.87 -30.69 -8.39
C GLY A 55 36.15 -29.90 -8.16
N GLU A 56 36.53 -29.70 -6.90
CA GLU A 56 37.75 -29.03 -6.52
C GLU A 56 39.02 -29.84 -6.98
N LYS A 57 39.02 -31.14 -6.75
CA LYS A 57 40.12 -32.02 -7.24
C LYS A 57 40.23 -32.02 -8.75
N GLU A 58 39.11 -31.97 -9.46
CA GLU A 58 39.03 -32.03 -10.91
C GLU A 58 39.05 -30.63 -11.56
N LYS A 59 39.15 -29.56 -10.74
CA LYS A 59 39.09 -28.15 -11.17
C LYS A 59 37.89 -27.85 -12.04
N ASN A 60 36.74 -28.39 -11.64
CA ASN A 60 35.48 -28.25 -12.35
C ASN A 60 34.57 -27.20 -11.67
N SER A 61 34.80 -25.94 -12.00
CA SER A 61 34.07 -24.80 -11.41
C SER A 61 32.54 -24.90 -11.52
N PRO A 62 31.95 -25.29 -12.67
CA PRO A 62 30.49 -25.44 -12.75
C PRO A 62 29.89 -26.41 -11.73
N GLN A 63 30.58 -27.53 -11.47
CA GLN A 63 30.16 -28.51 -10.48
C GLN A 63 30.29 -27.95 -9.06
N MET A 64 31.39 -27.27 -8.78
CA MET A 64 31.64 -26.65 -7.47
C MET A 64 30.57 -25.57 -7.16
N LEU A 65 30.32 -24.68 -8.12
CA LEU A 65 29.31 -23.59 -7.98
C LEU A 65 27.93 -24.14 -7.70
N LYS A 66 27.48 -25.13 -8.49
CA LYS A 66 26.18 -25.77 -8.26
C LYS A 66 26.12 -26.46 -6.90
N ALA A 67 27.14 -27.23 -6.55
CA ALA A 67 27.17 -27.95 -5.29
C ALA A 67 27.17 -26.99 -4.09
N TYR A 68 27.93 -25.90 -4.16
CA TYR A 68 27.96 -24.88 -3.10
C TYR A 68 26.60 -24.21 -2.89
N THR A 69 25.96 -23.76 -3.97
CA THR A 69 24.65 -23.11 -3.89
C THR A 69 23.53 -24.04 -3.38
N TRP A 70 23.55 -25.34 -3.79
CA TRP A 70 22.63 -26.34 -3.27
C TRP A 70 22.87 -26.61 -1.78
N ARG A 71 24.12 -26.81 -1.38
CA ARG A 71 24.51 -26.98 0.02
C ARG A 71 24.03 -25.81 0.88
N MET A 72 24.28 -24.60 0.45
CA MET A 72 23.85 -23.37 1.13
C MET A 72 22.34 -23.34 1.34
N LYS A 73 21.55 -23.59 0.29
CA LYS A 73 20.09 -23.67 0.35
C LYS A 73 19.58 -24.63 1.42
N TYR A 74 20.15 -25.82 1.50
CA TYR A 74 19.69 -26.83 2.46
C TYR A 74 20.27 -26.64 3.87
N ARG A 75 21.40 -25.97 4.00
CA ARG A 75 21.91 -25.54 5.32
C ARG A 75 21.07 -24.44 5.91
N GLU A 76 20.70 -23.45 5.13
CA GLU A 76 19.80 -22.35 5.52
C GLU A 76 18.43 -22.89 5.94
N MET A 77 17.90 -23.88 5.22
CA MET A 77 16.61 -24.55 5.56
C MET A 77 16.67 -25.23 6.94
N LEU A 78 17.81 -25.77 7.34
CA LEU A 78 17.99 -26.42 8.64
C LEU A 78 18.36 -25.43 9.74
N ASN A 79 19.14 -24.41 9.41
CA ASN A 79 19.58 -23.37 10.31
C ASN A 79 19.76 -22.06 9.54
N PRO A 80 18.86 -21.08 9.68
CA PRO A 80 18.94 -19.79 8.97
C PRO A 80 20.26 -19.05 9.20
N ASP A 81 20.89 -19.18 10.36
CA ASP A 81 22.17 -18.54 10.66
C ASP A 81 23.34 -19.09 9.85
N SER A 82 23.18 -20.22 9.18
CA SER A 82 24.23 -20.77 8.30
C SER A 82 24.54 -19.87 7.11
N LEU A 83 23.60 -19.03 6.70
CA LEU A 83 23.76 -18.06 5.62
C LEU A 83 25.01 -17.18 5.82
N TYR A 84 25.27 -16.74 7.04
CA TYR A 84 26.42 -15.87 7.34
C TYR A 84 27.74 -16.55 7.13
N ALA A 85 27.86 -17.82 7.52
CA ALA A 85 29.06 -18.61 7.34
C ALA A 85 29.27 -18.96 5.85
N ASP A 86 28.20 -19.30 5.15
CA ASP A 86 28.25 -19.62 3.73
C ASP A 86 28.60 -18.40 2.88
N LEU A 87 28.06 -17.22 3.23
CA LEU A 87 28.40 -15.96 2.58
C LEU A 87 29.89 -15.60 2.75
N LYS A 88 30.43 -15.73 3.99
CA LYS A 88 31.87 -15.56 4.24
C LYS A 88 32.70 -16.54 3.42
N GLY A 89 32.22 -17.78 3.25
CA GLY A 89 32.84 -18.76 2.38
C GLY A 89 32.90 -18.31 0.92
N LEU A 90 31.85 -17.75 0.38
CA LEU A 90 31.80 -17.16 -0.97
C LEU A 90 32.79 -15.98 -1.10
N GLU A 91 32.80 -15.07 -0.13
CA GLU A 91 33.76 -13.95 -0.12
C GLU A 91 35.22 -14.39 -0.06
N GLN A 92 35.51 -15.46 0.67
CA GLN A 92 36.85 -16.07 0.67
C GLN A 92 37.18 -16.72 -0.67
N TRP A 93 36.24 -17.42 -1.27
CA TRP A 93 36.43 -18.04 -2.58
C TRP A 93 36.70 -16.98 -3.66
N VAL A 94 36.00 -15.83 -3.65
CA VAL A 94 36.34 -14.67 -4.51
C VAL A 94 37.81 -14.26 -4.40
N LYS A 95 38.36 -14.22 -3.18
CA LYS A 95 39.76 -13.82 -2.93
C LYS A 95 40.79 -14.88 -3.33
N GLN A 96 40.38 -16.14 -3.31
CA GLN A 96 41.26 -17.28 -3.57
C GLN A 96 41.27 -17.76 -5.02
N THR A 97 40.19 -17.48 -5.77
CA THR A 97 40.09 -17.95 -7.16
C THR A 97 40.95 -17.12 -8.11
N ASP A 98 41.77 -17.80 -8.91
CA ASP A 98 42.50 -17.19 -10.01
C ASP A 98 41.70 -17.14 -11.32
N GLN A 99 40.49 -17.71 -11.32
CA GLN A 99 39.63 -17.77 -12.49
C GLN A 99 38.75 -16.52 -12.58
N PRO A 100 38.97 -15.60 -13.55
CA PRO A 100 38.23 -14.36 -13.65
C PRO A 100 36.72 -14.58 -13.82
N MET A 101 36.32 -15.63 -14.54
CA MET A 101 34.91 -15.95 -14.74
C MET A 101 34.25 -16.43 -13.46
N ASP A 102 34.91 -17.30 -12.69
CA ASP A 102 34.40 -17.74 -11.40
C ASP A 102 34.23 -16.55 -10.45
N ARG A 103 35.20 -15.63 -10.45
CA ARG A 103 35.13 -14.39 -9.66
C ARG A 103 33.91 -13.56 -10.02
N ALA A 104 33.61 -13.37 -11.31
CA ALA A 104 32.44 -12.64 -11.78
C ALA A 104 31.12 -13.30 -11.32
N ILE A 105 31.03 -14.63 -11.44
CA ILE A 105 29.85 -15.40 -11.00
C ILE A 105 29.67 -15.30 -9.50
N LEU A 106 30.75 -15.45 -8.71
CA LEU A 106 30.72 -15.36 -7.26
C LEU A 106 30.26 -13.97 -6.80
N HIS A 107 30.76 -12.89 -7.41
CA HIS A 107 30.27 -11.54 -7.13
C HIS A 107 28.80 -11.39 -7.44
N SER A 108 28.30 -11.95 -8.57
CA SER A 108 26.88 -11.92 -8.90
C SER A 108 26.03 -12.68 -7.88
N LEU A 109 26.49 -13.84 -7.40
CA LEU A 109 25.82 -14.59 -6.34
C LEU A 109 25.76 -13.80 -5.02
N ILE A 110 26.88 -13.22 -4.60
CA ILE A 110 26.99 -12.41 -3.38
C ILE A 110 26.03 -11.19 -3.46
N ALA A 111 26.00 -10.51 -4.62
CA ALA A 111 25.07 -9.40 -4.85
C ALA A 111 23.59 -9.85 -4.68
N GLY A 112 23.25 -11.01 -5.24
CA GLY A 112 21.92 -11.60 -5.11
C GLY A 112 21.55 -11.90 -3.66
N ILE A 113 22.46 -12.51 -2.89
CA ILE A 113 22.25 -12.85 -1.48
C ILE A 113 22.03 -11.58 -0.64
N TYR A 114 22.86 -10.56 -0.82
CA TYR A 114 22.68 -9.29 -0.12
C TYR A 114 21.36 -8.60 -0.48
N ALA A 115 20.98 -8.65 -1.75
CA ALA A 115 19.71 -8.08 -2.21
C ALA A 115 18.50 -8.83 -1.63
N ASP A 116 18.55 -10.17 -1.59
CA ASP A 116 17.50 -11.02 -1.01
C ASP A 116 17.36 -10.78 0.49
N TYR A 117 18.48 -10.70 1.21
CA TYR A 117 18.46 -10.39 2.64
C TYR A 117 17.88 -9.01 2.91
N ALA A 118 18.32 -7.99 2.17
CA ALA A 118 17.81 -6.63 2.32
C ALA A 118 16.30 -6.54 2.01
N ALA A 119 15.85 -7.21 0.95
CA ALA A 119 14.44 -7.26 0.58
C ALA A 119 13.58 -7.96 1.66
N SER A 120 14.07 -9.07 2.20
CA SER A 120 13.36 -9.84 3.23
C SER A 120 13.30 -9.12 4.59
N ASN A 121 14.29 -8.27 4.89
CA ASN A 121 14.40 -7.56 6.16
C ASN A 121 14.13 -6.06 6.04
N GLN A 122 13.43 -5.60 5.01
CA GLN A 122 13.19 -4.17 4.74
C GLN A 122 12.63 -3.41 5.94
N TRP A 123 11.69 -4.01 6.67
CA TRP A 123 11.07 -3.37 7.82
C TRP A 123 12.09 -3.08 8.93
N GLN A 124 12.94 -4.05 9.25
CA GLN A 124 14.01 -3.90 10.26
C GLN A 124 15.07 -2.90 9.82
N LEU A 125 15.50 -2.97 8.55
CA LEU A 125 16.50 -2.07 8.00
C LEU A 125 16.05 -0.61 8.03
N ARG A 126 14.75 -0.34 7.90
CA ARG A 126 14.17 1.00 8.02
C ARG A 126 14.18 1.56 9.45
N GLN A 127 14.29 0.71 10.46
CA GLN A 127 14.34 1.13 11.87
C GLN A 127 15.76 1.46 12.31
N ARG A 128 16.77 1.10 11.54
CA ARG A 128 18.17 1.35 11.84
C ARG A 128 18.57 2.77 11.46
N THR A 129 19.31 3.43 12.35
CA THR A 129 19.84 4.77 12.12
C THR A 129 21.16 4.67 11.35
N GLU A 130 21.34 5.51 10.34
CA GLU A 130 22.60 5.64 9.61
C GLU A 130 23.66 6.26 10.53
N ILE A 131 24.86 5.66 10.58
CA ILE A 131 25.99 6.15 11.35
C ILE A 131 27.08 6.56 10.37
N VAL A 132 27.35 7.86 10.30
CA VAL A 132 28.25 8.43 9.29
C VAL A 132 29.75 8.23 9.61
N ASP A 133 30.13 8.05 10.88
CA ASP A 133 31.53 8.12 11.33
C ASP A 133 32.11 6.82 11.91
N GLN A 134 31.49 5.67 11.76
CA GLN A 134 32.00 4.41 12.30
C GLN A 134 32.60 3.52 11.22
N THR A 135 33.67 2.77 11.59
CA THR A 135 34.15 1.68 10.77
C THR A 135 33.01 0.70 10.48
N PRO A 136 32.76 0.35 9.20
CA PRO A 136 31.67 -0.53 8.88
C PRO A 136 31.71 -1.82 9.69
N ALA A 137 30.59 -2.21 10.27
CA ALA A 137 30.45 -3.47 10.99
C ALA A 137 30.84 -4.65 10.09
N THR A 138 31.55 -5.60 10.66
CA THR A 138 31.98 -6.81 9.92
C THR A 138 30.83 -7.82 9.74
N ASP A 139 29.81 -7.74 10.59
CA ASP A 139 28.62 -8.61 10.55
C ASP A 139 27.50 -7.92 9.77
N MET A 140 27.00 -8.56 8.72
CA MET A 140 25.90 -8.01 7.90
C MET A 140 24.60 -7.82 8.68
N ARG A 141 24.43 -8.54 9.79
CA ARG A 141 23.26 -8.35 10.68
C ARG A 141 23.24 -6.97 11.32
N GLU A 142 24.35 -6.29 11.33
CA GLU A 142 24.52 -4.95 11.89
C GLU A 142 24.51 -3.85 10.83
N TRP A 143 24.43 -4.19 9.54
CA TRP A 143 24.48 -3.22 8.46
C TRP A 143 23.20 -2.40 8.35
N THR A 144 23.37 -1.16 7.94
CA THR A 144 22.25 -0.26 7.60
C THR A 144 21.75 -0.55 6.18
N ALA A 145 20.63 0.07 5.83
CA ALA A 145 20.06 -0.06 4.49
C ALA A 145 21.03 0.40 3.41
N ASN A 146 21.73 1.53 3.63
CA ASN A 146 22.74 2.05 2.69
C ASN A 146 23.91 1.10 2.51
N MET A 147 24.38 0.45 3.57
CA MET A 147 25.47 -0.53 3.47
C MET A 147 25.09 -1.72 2.59
N PHE A 148 23.86 -2.24 2.71
CA PHE A 148 23.39 -3.31 1.82
C PHE A 148 23.32 -2.85 0.37
N ILE A 149 22.72 -1.66 0.11
CA ILE A 149 22.65 -1.10 -1.24
C ILE A 149 24.03 -0.97 -1.86
N GLU A 150 24.99 -0.40 -1.14
CA GLU A 150 26.36 -0.23 -1.63
C GLU A 150 27.09 -1.57 -1.83
N LYS A 151 26.86 -2.56 -0.97
CA LYS A 151 27.41 -3.91 -1.16
C LYS A 151 26.84 -4.60 -2.40
N VAL A 152 25.54 -4.48 -2.64
CA VAL A 152 24.91 -5.00 -3.86
C VAL A 152 25.50 -4.33 -5.08
N ARG A 153 25.55 -2.99 -5.12
CA ARG A 153 26.12 -2.20 -6.23
C ARG A 153 27.58 -2.51 -6.50
N THR A 154 28.39 -2.58 -5.45
CA THR A 154 29.84 -2.90 -5.58
C THR A 154 30.06 -4.28 -6.18
N ASN A 155 29.36 -5.30 -5.66
CA ASN A 155 29.49 -6.66 -6.19
C ASN A 155 28.97 -6.76 -7.64
N ILE A 156 27.92 -6.04 -8.01
CA ILE A 156 27.45 -6.00 -9.40
C ILE A 156 28.50 -5.35 -10.32
N LYS A 157 29.13 -4.28 -9.86
CA LYS A 157 30.21 -3.64 -10.62
C LYS A 157 31.38 -4.60 -10.87
N GLU A 158 31.79 -5.32 -9.84
CA GLU A 158 32.85 -6.35 -9.96
C GLU A 158 32.42 -7.54 -10.85
N ALA A 159 31.18 -8.00 -10.72
CA ALA A 159 30.61 -9.07 -11.54
C ALA A 159 30.64 -8.74 -13.06
N LEU A 160 30.44 -7.47 -13.41
CA LEU A 160 30.36 -7.00 -14.80
C LEU A 160 31.64 -6.30 -15.29
N ALA A 161 32.72 -6.28 -14.49
CA ALA A 161 33.94 -5.50 -14.77
C ALA A 161 34.62 -5.89 -16.07
N ASP A 162 34.77 -7.19 -16.33
CA ASP A 162 35.42 -7.70 -17.57
C ASP A 162 34.35 -8.11 -18.61
N SER A 163 33.67 -7.11 -19.16
CA SER A 163 32.62 -7.34 -20.16
C SER A 163 33.14 -8.07 -21.41
N VAL A 164 34.41 -7.91 -21.75
CA VAL A 164 35.02 -8.56 -22.93
C VAL A 164 35.11 -10.06 -22.73
N LEU A 165 35.60 -10.51 -21.55
CA LEU A 165 35.65 -11.92 -21.20
C LEU A 165 34.25 -12.52 -21.12
N LEU A 166 33.35 -11.81 -20.45
CA LEU A 166 31.97 -12.26 -20.25
C LEU A 166 31.21 -12.44 -21.57
N LEU A 167 31.33 -11.51 -22.53
CA LEU A 167 30.74 -11.62 -23.86
C LEU A 167 31.30 -12.76 -24.72
N LYS A 168 32.57 -13.13 -24.51
CA LYS A 168 33.22 -14.23 -25.22
C LYS A 168 32.92 -15.61 -24.63
N THR A 169 32.41 -15.66 -23.39
CA THR A 169 32.18 -16.92 -22.68
C THR A 169 30.73 -17.34 -22.81
N SER A 170 30.51 -18.51 -23.42
CA SER A 170 29.15 -19.07 -23.53
C SER A 170 28.62 -19.50 -22.16
N SER A 171 27.38 -19.17 -21.88
CA SER A 171 26.67 -19.63 -20.67
C SER A 171 26.59 -21.17 -20.59
N ARG A 172 26.62 -21.87 -21.73
CA ARG A 172 26.64 -23.34 -21.80
C ARG A 172 27.90 -23.95 -21.21
N GLY A 173 29.01 -23.20 -21.18
CA GLY A 173 30.24 -23.63 -20.53
C GLY A 173 30.15 -23.84 -19.03
N TYR A 174 29.08 -23.30 -18.40
CA TYR A 174 28.84 -23.38 -16.95
C TYR A 174 27.73 -24.37 -16.56
N ILE A 175 27.33 -25.28 -17.47
CA ILE A 175 26.47 -26.41 -17.11
C ILE A 175 27.27 -27.36 -16.20
N PRO A 176 26.69 -27.84 -15.05
CA PRO A 176 25.28 -27.80 -14.69
C PRO A 176 24.92 -26.66 -13.73
N PHE A 177 25.81 -25.73 -13.44
CA PHE A 177 25.47 -24.56 -12.62
C PHE A 177 24.42 -23.65 -13.30
N VAL A 178 24.61 -23.42 -14.61
CA VAL A 178 23.63 -22.73 -15.44
C VAL A 178 22.65 -23.73 -16.01
N GLU A 179 21.36 -23.56 -15.76
CA GLU A 179 20.30 -24.34 -16.38
C GLU A 179 19.77 -23.61 -17.61
N LEU A 180 19.72 -24.34 -18.73
CA LEU A 180 19.30 -23.76 -20.01
C LEU A 180 17.80 -23.84 -20.15
N GLY A 181 17.13 -22.68 -20.31
CA GLY A 181 15.73 -22.56 -20.71
C GLY A 181 15.56 -22.49 -22.22
N GLU A 182 14.31 -22.46 -22.69
CA GLU A 182 13.96 -22.42 -24.11
C GLU A 182 14.53 -21.21 -24.86
N THR A 183 14.80 -20.12 -24.15
CA THR A 183 15.30 -18.86 -24.74
C THR A 183 16.80 -18.67 -24.61
N SER A 184 17.51 -19.61 -23.99
CA SER A 184 18.94 -19.46 -23.67
C SER A 184 19.85 -19.27 -24.89
N GLU A 185 19.44 -19.74 -26.06
CA GLU A 185 20.21 -19.60 -27.28
C GLU A 185 20.32 -18.17 -27.79
N TYR A 186 19.33 -17.37 -27.56
CA TYR A 186 19.26 -16.02 -28.12
C TYR A 186 19.17 -14.93 -27.06
N TYR A 187 18.84 -15.25 -25.81
CA TYR A 187 18.65 -14.25 -24.78
C TYR A 187 19.76 -14.25 -23.72
N HIS A 188 20.22 -15.36 -23.23
CA HIS A 188 21.33 -15.43 -22.28
C HIS A 188 22.38 -16.43 -22.79
N HIS A 189 22.82 -16.28 -24.04
CA HIS A 189 23.73 -17.18 -24.68
C HIS A 189 25.17 -17.04 -24.18
N ASP A 190 25.54 -15.87 -23.64
CA ASP A 190 26.82 -15.57 -23.04
C ASP A 190 26.71 -15.19 -21.57
N MET A 191 27.85 -15.17 -20.87
CA MET A 191 27.87 -14.86 -19.45
C MET A 191 27.59 -13.39 -19.16
N TYR A 192 27.88 -12.46 -20.07
CA TYR A 192 27.58 -11.04 -19.85
C TYR A 192 26.09 -10.79 -19.71
N HIS A 193 25.31 -11.23 -20.69
CA HIS A 193 23.86 -11.01 -20.66
C HIS A 193 23.18 -11.79 -19.53
N LEU A 194 23.71 -12.97 -19.16
CA LEU A 194 23.22 -13.73 -18.03
C LEU A 194 23.44 -12.97 -16.71
N LEU A 195 24.71 -12.56 -16.44
CA LEU A 195 25.05 -11.88 -15.19
C LEU A 195 24.46 -10.47 -15.12
N ALA A 196 24.36 -9.75 -16.25
CA ALA A 196 23.71 -8.45 -16.31
C ALA A 196 22.21 -8.54 -15.98
N SER A 197 21.51 -9.56 -16.49
CA SER A 197 20.10 -9.80 -16.13
C SER A 197 19.93 -10.10 -14.64
N ARG A 198 20.80 -10.95 -14.07
CA ARG A 198 20.81 -11.22 -12.63
C ARG A 198 21.13 -9.98 -11.79
N SER A 199 22.02 -9.12 -12.30
CA SER A 199 22.35 -7.86 -11.65
C SER A 199 21.14 -6.90 -11.61
N ILE A 200 20.40 -6.81 -12.71
CA ILE A 200 19.16 -6.01 -12.77
C ILE A 200 18.14 -6.55 -11.77
N GLU A 201 17.92 -7.86 -11.71
CA GLU A 201 17.02 -8.49 -10.73
C GLU A 201 17.43 -8.16 -9.29
N ALA A 202 18.73 -8.23 -8.96
CA ALA A 202 19.22 -7.90 -7.63
C ALA A 202 19.02 -6.41 -7.28
N LEU A 203 19.29 -5.51 -8.23
CA LEU A 203 19.05 -4.07 -8.07
C LEU A 203 17.57 -3.76 -7.86
N GLN A 204 16.68 -4.38 -8.63
CA GLN A 204 15.23 -4.18 -8.49
C GLN A 204 14.71 -4.58 -7.10
N ARG A 205 15.30 -5.60 -6.46
CA ARG A 205 14.95 -6.00 -5.09
C ARG A 205 15.27 -4.92 -4.04
N VAL A 206 16.33 -4.15 -4.25
CA VAL A 206 16.71 -3.06 -3.33
C VAL A 206 16.26 -1.67 -3.81
N GLU A 207 15.64 -1.57 -4.98
CA GLU A 207 15.19 -0.29 -5.57
C GLU A 207 14.19 0.43 -4.67
N GLU A 208 13.21 -0.29 -4.09
CA GLU A 208 12.23 0.32 -3.18
C GLU A 208 12.90 0.86 -1.90
N LEU A 209 13.88 0.13 -1.37
CA LEU A 209 14.65 0.56 -0.20
C LEU A 209 15.45 1.82 -0.53
N SER A 210 16.08 1.87 -1.69
CA SER A 210 16.83 3.02 -2.20
C SER A 210 15.93 4.23 -2.48
N ASN A 211 14.74 4.05 -3.06
CA ASN A 211 13.78 5.12 -3.33
C ASN A 211 13.35 5.86 -2.05
N ARG A 212 13.30 5.17 -0.93
CA ARG A 212 12.92 5.78 0.36
C ARG A 212 14.04 6.57 1.01
N ILE A 213 15.29 6.15 0.80
CA ILE A 213 16.46 6.82 1.34
C ILE A 213 16.76 8.10 0.55
N THR A 214 16.53 8.08 -0.76
CA THR A 214 16.78 9.21 -1.67
C THR A 214 15.58 10.15 -1.83
N ASN A 215 14.64 10.13 -0.90
CA ASN A 215 13.40 10.91 -0.96
C ASN A 215 13.62 12.44 -0.83
N ASP A 216 14.87 12.87 -0.72
CA ASP A 216 15.32 14.26 -0.65
C ASP A 216 15.49 14.94 -2.04
N GLY A 217 15.15 14.24 -3.12
CA GLY A 217 15.30 14.72 -4.50
C GLY A 217 16.67 14.43 -5.12
N THR A 218 17.53 13.65 -4.45
CA THR A 218 18.74 13.09 -5.08
C THR A 218 18.34 11.99 -6.06
N VAL A 219 19.17 11.80 -7.09
CA VAL A 219 18.93 10.76 -8.09
C VAL A 219 19.17 9.38 -7.46
N ASN A 220 18.19 8.46 -7.60
CA ASN A 220 18.32 7.12 -7.06
C ASN A 220 19.48 6.38 -7.76
N PRO A 221 20.57 6.05 -7.04
CA PRO A 221 21.74 5.42 -7.62
C PRO A 221 21.48 4.01 -8.15
N VAL A 222 20.55 3.28 -7.55
CA VAL A 222 20.15 1.93 -8.00
C VAL A 222 19.47 2.02 -9.36
N LYS A 223 18.59 3.00 -9.54
CA LYS A 223 17.91 3.25 -10.83
C LYS A 223 18.92 3.62 -11.93
N GLN A 224 19.91 4.44 -11.59
CA GLN A 224 20.99 4.77 -12.52
C GLN A 224 21.80 3.55 -12.95
N ASP A 225 22.13 2.67 -12.00
CA ASP A 225 22.87 1.45 -12.30
C ASP A 225 22.06 0.52 -13.23
N ILE A 226 20.76 0.35 -13.00
CA ILE A 226 19.88 -0.43 -13.89
C ILE A 226 19.86 0.16 -15.30
N ILE A 227 19.71 1.49 -15.42
CA ILE A 227 19.75 2.18 -16.71
C ILE A 227 21.10 1.96 -17.42
N ALA A 228 22.20 2.07 -16.69
CA ALA A 228 23.54 1.87 -17.24
C ALA A 228 23.76 0.42 -17.73
N ILE A 229 23.27 -0.58 -16.97
CA ILE A 229 23.37 -1.99 -17.36
C ILE A 229 22.58 -2.23 -18.65
N TYR A 230 21.33 -1.79 -18.76
CA TYR A 230 20.55 -1.89 -20.00
C TYR A 230 21.21 -1.14 -21.15
N GLY A 231 21.76 0.06 -20.86
CA GLY A 231 22.50 0.87 -21.82
C GLY A 231 23.71 0.16 -22.44
N ASN A 232 24.33 -0.79 -21.73
CA ASN A 232 25.42 -1.63 -22.22
C ASN A 232 24.93 -2.94 -22.84
N MET A 233 23.90 -3.59 -22.28
CA MET A 233 23.36 -4.86 -22.78
C MET A 233 22.77 -4.72 -24.18
N ILE A 234 21.96 -3.70 -24.43
CA ILE A 234 21.26 -3.50 -25.71
C ILE A 234 22.25 -3.35 -26.88
N PRO A 235 23.28 -2.47 -26.81
CA PRO A 235 24.33 -2.38 -27.85
C PRO A 235 25.13 -3.66 -28.00
N ALA A 236 25.38 -4.42 -26.92
CA ALA A 236 26.14 -5.69 -27.01
C ALA A 236 25.36 -6.72 -27.86
N TYR A 237 24.07 -6.87 -27.70
CA TYR A 237 23.24 -7.73 -28.56
C TYR A 237 23.25 -7.24 -30.02
N LYS A 238 23.24 -5.93 -30.24
CA LYS A 238 23.35 -5.40 -31.61
C LYS A 238 24.66 -5.76 -32.27
N ALA A 239 25.75 -5.74 -31.51
CA ALA A 239 27.10 -6.11 -32.00
C ALA A 239 27.20 -7.61 -32.34
N THR A 240 26.52 -8.48 -31.62
CA THR A 240 26.53 -9.95 -31.88
C THR A 240 25.54 -10.34 -32.98
N GLY A 241 24.67 -9.44 -33.45
CA GLY A 241 23.67 -9.74 -34.48
C GLY A 241 22.47 -10.54 -33.96
N LEU A 242 22.38 -10.81 -32.65
CA LEU A 242 21.27 -11.53 -32.00
C LEU A 242 20.04 -10.65 -31.86
N LYS A 243 19.25 -10.57 -32.91
CA LYS A 243 18.07 -9.73 -33.03
C LYS A 243 17.04 -10.00 -31.94
N GLU A 244 16.82 -11.27 -31.59
CA GLU A 244 15.86 -11.66 -30.56
C GLU A 244 16.29 -11.15 -29.18
N GLY A 245 17.54 -11.35 -28.78
CA GLY A 245 18.09 -10.84 -27.54
C GLY A 245 18.01 -9.33 -27.46
N TYR A 246 18.29 -8.62 -28.56
CA TYR A 246 18.13 -7.17 -28.64
C TYR A 246 16.69 -6.74 -28.36
N VAL A 247 15.71 -7.31 -29.08
CA VAL A 247 14.30 -6.90 -28.96
C VAL A 247 13.77 -7.21 -27.56
N LEU A 248 14.04 -8.41 -27.03
CA LEU A 248 13.58 -8.79 -25.69
C LEU A 248 14.19 -7.88 -24.60
N THR A 249 15.47 -7.58 -24.70
CA THR A 249 16.13 -6.68 -23.73
C THR A 249 15.59 -5.25 -23.83
N ALA A 250 15.36 -4.75 -25.06
CA ALA A 250 14.77 -3.44 -25.26
C ALA A 250 13.33 -3.35 -24.71
N LEU A 251 12.51 -4.39 -24.91
CA LEU A 251 11.17 -4.48 -24.36
C LEU A 251 11.19 -4.53 -22.83
N ASN A 252 12.06 -5.35 -22.22
CA ASN A 252 12.21 -5.42 -20.77
C ASN A 252 12.63 -4.06 -20.18
N TYR A 253 13.55 -3.36 -20.85
CA TYR A 253 13.93 -2.01 -20.46
C TYR A 253 12.75 -1.02 -20.52
N LEU A 254 12.01 -1.02 -21.62
CA LEU A 254 10.85 -0.13 -21.80
C LEU A 254 9.76 -0.42 -20.80
N GLU A 255 9.47 -1.70 -20.52
CA GLU A 255 8.45 -2.10 -19.55
C GLU A 255 8.84 -1.70 -18.12
N TRP A 256 10.07 -2.01 -17.71
CA TRP A 256 10.57 -1.59 -16.40
C TRP A 256 10.54 -0.06 -16.27
N ARG A 257 11.03 0.65 -17.29
CA ARG A 257 11.07 2.12 -17.30
C ARG A 257 9.67 2.72 -17.24
N TRP A 258 8.72 2.19 -18.02
CA TRP A 258 7.33 2.61 -17.99
C TRP A 258 6.71 2.42 -16.61
N ASN A 259 6.94 1.28 -15.97
CA ASN A 259 6.44 1.01 -14.63
C ASN A 259 7.11 1.86 -13.55
N ALA A 260 8.39 2.13 -13.66
CA ALA A 260 9.14 2.99 -12.76
C ALA A 260 8.75 4.47 -12.92
N ASP A 261 8.55 4.94 -14.16
CA ASP A 261 8.33 6.36 -14.46
C ASP A 261 6.87 6.79 -14.33
N ARG A 262 5.89 5.92 -14.61
CA ARG A 262 4.45 6.28 -14.51
C ARG A 262 4.00 6.76 -13.13
N ASN A 263 4.71 6.35 -12.08
CA ASN A 263 4.43 6.75 -10.70
C ASN A 263 5.35 7.89 -10.21
N ILE A 264 6.33 8.29 -11.03
CA ILE A 264 7.18 9.43 -10.73
C ILE A 264 6.39 10.69 -11.04
N ARG A 265 6.23 11.52 -10.02
CA ARG A 265 5.71 12.87 -10.23
C ARG A 265 6.70 13.66 -11.11
N PRO A 266 6.24 14.50 -12.08
CA PRO A 266 7.09 15.09 -13.12
C PRO A 266 8.34 15.84 -12.67
N LEU A 267 8.57 16.01 -11.40
CA LEU A 267 9.57 16.87 -10.77
C LEU A 267 10.71 16.17 -10.03
N GLN A 268 10.64 14.85 -9.86
CA GLN A 268 11.76 14.07 -9.35
C GLN A 268 12.84 13.81 -10.44
N ALA A 269 12.67 14.38 -11.62
CA ALA A 269 13.47 14.08 -12.82
C ALA A 269 14.62 15.05 -13.11
N LYS A 270 15.01 15.93 -12.19
CA LYS A 270 16.19 16.78 -12.40
C LYS A 270 17.48 15.96 -12.28
N GLY A 271 18.15 15.74 -13.41
CA GLY A 271 19.41 14.99 -13.50
C GLY A 271 19.30 13.54 -14.01
N GLU A 272 18.08 13.02 -14.18
CA GLU A 272 17.84 11.72 -14.79
C GLU A 272 17.55 11.85 -16.31
N LEU A 273 17.62 10.69 -17.00
CA LEU A 273 17.08 10.59 -18.36
C LEU A 273 15.62 11.08 -18.36
N PRO A 274 15.14 11.72 -19.44
CA PRO A 274 13.77 12.19 -19.53
C PRO A 274 12.78 11.08 -19.13
N VAL A 275 11.77 11.43 -18.33
CA VAL A 275 10.70 10.49 -17.94
C VAL A 275 10.07 9.88 -19.18
N LEU A 276 9.89 8.58 -19.21
CA LEU A 276 9.25 7.87 -20.31
C LEU A 276 7.75 8.18 -20.29
N THR A 277 7.33 9.11 -21.16
CA THR A 277 5.92 9.46 -21.33
C THR A 277 5.20 8.42 -22.19
N GLU A 278 3.86 8.44 -22.18
CA GLU A 278 3.04 7.60 -23.05
C GLU A 278 3.45 7.71 -24.51
N ASP A 279 3.60 8.93 -25.02
CA ASP A 279 3.99 9.17 -26.41
C ASP A 279 5.37 8.62 -26.73
N THR A 280 6.34 8.79 -25.85
CA THR A 280 7.70 8.27 -26.04
C THR A 280 7.77 6.76 -25.92
N TYR A 281 6.97 6.15 -25.05
CA TYR A 281 6.84 4.69 -24.94
C TYR A 281 6.27 4.09 -26.21
N LEU A 282 5.14 4.59 -26.70
CA LEU A 282 4.53 4.12 -27.94
C LEU A 282 5.42 4.36 -29.16
N LYS A 283 6.11 5.50 -29.22
CA LYS A 283 7.09 5.78 -30.26
C LYS A 283 8.24 4.78 -30.26
N ALA A 284 8.72 4.39 -29.08
CA ALA A 284 9.77 3.38 -28.96
C ALA A 284 9.29 2.00 -29.44
N LEU A 285 8.08 1.56 -29.05
CA LEU A 285 7.48 0.31 -29.57
C LEU A 285 7.30 0.35 -31.08
N ASN A 286 6.79 1.44 -31.66
CA ASN A 286 6.64 1.59 -33.10
C ASN A 286 7.99 1.58 -33.83
N THR A 287 9.03 2.14 -33.24
CA THR A 287 10.37 2.08 -33.81
C THR A 287 10.90 0.64 -33.85
N LEU A 288 10.70 -0.13 -32.76
CA LEU A 288 11.09 -1.55 -32.73
C LEU A 288 10.26 -2.35 -33.75
N LYS A 289 8.95 -2.14 -33.81
CA LYS A 289 8.03 -2.81 -34.73
C LYS A 289 8.44 -2.59 -36.18
N SER A 290 8.68 -1.35 -36.57
CA SER A 290 9.10 -1.02 -37.93
C SER A 290 10.46 -1.60 -38.30
N LYS A 291 11.42 -1.55 -37.35
CA LYS A 291 12.78 -2.04 -37.59
C LYS A 291 12.87 -3.56 -37.75
N TYR A 292 12.03 -4.29 -37.02
CA TYR A 292 12.04 -5.74 -36.97
C TYR A 292 10.81 -6.38 -37.61
N ALA A 293 10.11 -5.67 -38.48
CA ALA A 293 8.89 -6.12 -39.14
C ALA A 293 9.06 -7.44 -39.92
N SER A 294 10.26 -7.73 -40.46
CA SER A 294 10.55 -8.98 -41.16
C SER A 294 10.96 -10.15 -40.26
N GLU A 295 11.13 -9.87 -38.95
CA GLU A 295 11.67 -10.87 -38.01
C GLU A 295 10.54 -11.44 -37.12
N PRO A 296 10.51 -12.77 -36.91
CA PRO A 296 9.46 -13.38 -36.07
C PRO A 296 9.38 -12.81 -34.63
N ILE A 297 10.49 -12.35 -34.08
CA ILE A 297 10.56 -11.71 -32.76
C ILE A 297 9.69 -10.45 -32.64
N CYS A 298 9.35 -9.81 -33.75
CA CYS A 298 8.47 -8.65 -33.78
C CYS A 298 7.09 -8.96 -33.14
N ALA A 299 6.69 -10.23 -33.09
CA ALA A 299 5.50 -10.68 -32.36
C ALA A 299 5.52 -10.25 -30.88
N GLU A 300 6.68 -10.19 -30.22
CA GLU A 300 6.80 -9.71 -28.83
C GLU A 300 6.52 -8.21 -28.72
N VAL A 301 6.86 -7.41 -29.71
CA VAL A 301 6.55 -5.97 -29.75
C VAL A 301 5.05 -5.76 -29.86
N TYR A 302 4.38 -6.53 -30.73
CA TYR A 302 2.91 -6.53 -30.82
C TYR A 302 2.26 -6.96 -29.50
N LEU A 303 2.82 -7.99 -28.82
CA LEU A 303 2.31 -8.44 -27.52
C LEU A 303 2.43 -7.34 -26.45
N ALA A 304 3.55 -6.64 -26.40
CA ALA A 304 3.77 -5.52 -25.46
C ALA A 304 2.78 -4.38 -25.74
N GLU A 305 2.59 -4.00 -27.01
CA GLU A 305 1.64 -2.97 -27.43
C GLU A 305 0.19 -3.38 -27.16
N ALA A 306 -0.18 -4.63 -27.42
CA ALA A 306 -1.52 -5.13 -27.14
C ALA A 306 -1.83 -5.13 -25.62
N ARG A 307 -0.88 -5.54 -24.77
CA ARG A 307 -1.04 -5.47 -23.30
C ARG A 307 -1.19 -4.04 -22.80
N TYR A 308 -0.40 -3.13 -23.34
CA TYR A 308 -0.51 -1.72 -23.03
C TYR A 308 -1.91 -1.19 -23.42
N THR A 309 -2.39 -1.51 -24.61
CA THR A 309 -3.69 -1.09 -25.17
C THR A 309 -4.87 -1.64 -24.35
N ILE A 310 -4.77 -2.88 -23.85
CA ILE A 310 -5.75 -3.45 -22.88
C ILE A 310 -5.75 -2.63 -21.58
N GLY A 311 -4.60 -2.27 -21.06
CA GLY A 311 -4.49 -1.42 -19.86
C GLY A 311 -5.15 -0.04 -20.03
N LYS A 312 -5.34 0.41 -21.26
CA LYS A 312 -6.09 1.64 -21.63
C LYS A 312 -7.57 1.38 -21.97
N GLN A 313 -8.07 0.18 -21.70
CA GLN A 313 -9.46 -0.23 -21.99
C GLN A 313 -9.82 -0.17 -23.49
N GLN A 314 -8.88 -0.43 -24.37
CA GLN A 314 -9.04 -0.41 -25.83
C GLN A 314 -8.96 -1.82 -26.42
N GLN A 315 -9.87 -2.71 -26.01
CA GLN A 315 -9.83 -4.15 -26.33
C GLN A 315 -9.91 -4.43 -27.82
N LEU A 316 -10.69 -3.64 -28.57
CA LEU A 316 -10.79 -3.80 -30.02
C LEU A 316 -9.43 -3.58 -30.72
N ASN A 317 -8.71 -2.52 -30.32
CA ASN A 317 -7.39 -2.22 -30.87
C ASN A 317 -6.39 -3.33 -30.49
N ALA A 318 -6.44 -3.80 -29.23
CA ALA A 318 -5.59 -4.90 -28.79
C ALA A 318 -5.87 -6.20 -29.56
N LEU A 319 -7.14 -6.50 -29.87
CA LEU A 319 -7.53 -7.64 -30.69
C LEU A 319 -6.95 -7.54 -32.10
N GLN A 320 -7.04 -6.36 -32.72
CA GLN A 320 -6.47 -6.11 -34.06
C GLN A 320 -4.95 -6.33 -34.06
N LEU A 321 -4.23 -5.86 -33.01
CA LEU A 321 -2.80 -6.10 -32.86
C LEU A 321 -2.48 -7.60 -32.73
N CYS A 322 -3.28 -8.34 -31.96
CA CYS A 322 -3.12 -9.79 -31.84
C CYS A 322 -3.35 -10.51 -33.18
N ASP A 323 -4.45 -10.19 -33.88
CA ASP A 323 -4.79 -10.80 -35.16
C ASP A 323 -3.72 -10.51 -36.22
N GLU A 324 -3.24 -9.27 -36.31
CA GLU A 324 -2.17 -8.89 -37.22
C GLU A 324 -0.88 -9.65 -36.94
N ALA A 325 -0.43 -9.72 -35.68
CA ALA A 325 0.78 -10.42 -35.29
C ALA A 325 0.70 -11.93 -35.54
N ILE A 326 -0.44 -12.55 -35.26
CA ILE A 326 -0.69 -13.99 -35.53
C ILE A 326 -0.64 -14.28 -37.03
N ARG A 327 -1.16 -13.37 -37.86
CA ARG A 327 -1.13 -13.47 -39.32
C ARG A 327 0.28 -13.31 -39.89
N LEU A 328 1.05 -12.32 -39.33
CA LEU A 328 2.40 -12.00 -39.82
C LEU A 328 3.44 -13.01 -39.36
N TYR A 329 3.33 -13.52 -38.13
CA TYR A 329 4.33 -14.34 -37.49
C TYR A 329 3.80 -15.71 -37.01
N PRO A 330 3.07 -16.50 -37.84
CA PRO A 330 2.39 -17.72 -37.38
C PRO A 330 3.35 -18.79 -36.84
N GLY A 331 4.59 -18.81 -37.32
CA GLY A 331 5.63 -19.76 -36.89
C GLY A 331 6.48 -19.30 -35.70
N TYR A 332 6.20 -18.13 -35.10
CA TYR A 332 6.96 -17.68 -33.94
C TYR A 332 6.72 -18.59 -32.74
N ARG A 333 7.83 -19.06 -32.10
CA ARG A 333 7.76 -20.05 -31.00
C ARG A 333 6.82 -19.68 -29.86
N ARG A 334 6.70 -18.39 -29.53
CA ARG A 334 5.83 -17.88 -28.45
C ARG A 334 4.52 -17.26 -28.94
N ILE A 335 4.14 -17.52 -30.20
CA ILE A 335 2.92 -16.97 -30.79
C ILE A 335 1.66 -17.32 -29.97
N ASN A 336 1.70 -18.40 -29.19
CA ASN A 336 0.60 -18.77 -28.29
C ASN A 336 0.33 -17.71 -27.21
N ALA A 337 1.27 -16.87 -26.84
CA ALA A 337 1.02 -15.75 -25.93
C ALA A 337 0.02 -14.75 -26.52
N LEU A 338 0.17 -14.42 -27.80
CA LEU A 338 -0.79 -13.57 -28.53
C LEU A 338 -2.12 -14.28 -28.78
N LYS A 339 -2.09 -15.60 -29.11
CA LYS A 339 -3.33 -16.39 -29.24
C LYS A 339 -4.11 -16.46 -27.95
N ASN A 340 -3.44 -16.68 -26.82
CA ASN A 340 -4.06 -16.69 -25.50
C ASN A 340 -4.66 -15.32 -25.14
N LEU A 341 -3.93 -14.23 -25.41
CA LEU A 341 -4.42 -12.88 -25.17
C LEU A 341 -5.64 -12.56 -26.05
N ARG A 342 -5.61 -12.98 -27.33
CA ARG A 342 -6.74 -12.89 -28.24
C ARG A 342 -7.97 -13.64 -27.70
N GLU A 343 -7.78 -14.89 -27.27
CA GLU A 343 -8.86 -15.70 -26.68
C GLU A 343 -9.40 -15.08 -25.38
N GLU A 344 -8.55 -14.47 -24.56
CA GLU A 344 -8.97 -13.73 -23.35
C GLU A 344 -9.86 -12.53 -23.71
N ILE A 345 -9.51 -11.76 -24.73
CA ILE A 345 -10.34 -10.65 -25.21
C ILE A 345 -11.67 -11.16 -25.71
N LEU A 346 -11.68 -12.25 -26.50
CA LEU A 346 -12.87 -12.85 -27.10
C LEU A 346 -13.69 -13.69 -26.12
N ALA A 347 -13.11 -14.09 -25.00
CA ALA A 347 -13.78 -14.96 -24.04
C ALA A 347 -15.10 -14.35 -23.54
N PRO A 348 -16.20 -15.09 -23.55
CA PRO A 348 -17.46 -14.65 -22.96
C PRO A 348 -17.32 -14.51 -21.44
N TYR A 349 -17.93 -13.47 -20.91
CA TYR A 349 -18.02 -13.24 -19.49
C TYR A 349 -19.46 -12.95 -19.09
N LEU A 350 -19.92 -13.57 -18.01
CA LEU A 350 -21.21 -13.32 -17.40
C LEU A 350 -21.06 -13.44 -15.89
N ASN A 351 -21.46 -12.38 -15.21
CA ASN A 351 -21.65 -12.34 -13.77
C ASN A 351 -23.01 -11.72 -13.47
N VAL A 352 -23.88 -12.45 -12.79
CA VAL A 352 -25.20 -11.98 -12.40
C VAL A 352 -25.24 -11.92 -10.89
N ASN A 353 -25.45 -10.74 -10.39
CA ASN A 353 -25.58 -10.46 -8.97
C ASN A 353 -27.03 -10.10 -8.66
N ALA A 354 -27.69 -10.90 -7.83
CA ALA A 354 -29.07 -10.73 -7.41
C ALA A 354 -29.15 -10.80 -5.88
N SER A 355 -30.20 -10.23 -5.31
CA SER A 355 -30.50 -10.46 -3.88
C SER A 355 -30.83 -11.93 -3.67
N ASP A 356 -30.26 -12.54 -2.65
CA ASP A 356 -30.59 -13.90 -2.20
C ASP A 356 -31.89 -13.95 -1.37
N LEU A 357 -32.53 -12.79 -1.14
CA LEU A 357 -33.77 -12.64 -0.43
C LEU A 357 -34.68 -11.64 -1.17
N ALA A 358 -35.96 -11.96 -1.32
CA ALA A 358 -36.97 -11.06 -1.85
C ALA A 358 -38.31 -11.23 -1.13
N PHE A 359 -39.20 -10.26 -1.34
CA PHE A 359 -40.59 -10.38 -0.91
C PHE A 359 -41.47 -10.94 -2.02
N PRO A 360 -42.62 -11.57 -1.69
CA PRO A 360 -43.53 -12.08 -2.69
C PRO A 360 -43.95 -11.04 -3.69
N ASN A 361 -43.89 -11.37 -4.99
CA ASN A 361 -44.20 -10.51 -6.12
C ASN A 361 -43.36 -9.21 -6.25
N GLU A 362 -42.23 -9.11 -5.52
CA GLU A 362 -41.29 -8.01 -5.68
C GLU A 362 -40.54 -8.09 -7.00
N GLU A 363 -40.29 -6.93 -7.59
CA GLU A 363 -39.35 -6.80 -8.72
C GLU A 363 -37.94 -6.70 -8.18
N ILE A 364 -37.17 -7.77 -8.30
CA ILE A 364 -35.77 -7.81 -7.87
C ILE A 364 -34.84 -7.42 -9.01
N GLU A 365 -33.81 -6.66 -8.67
CA GLU A 365 -32.78 -6.27 -9.62
C GLU A 365 -31.77 -7.41 -9.83
N LEU A 366 -31.53 -7.74 -11.10
CA LEU A 366 -30.42 -8.55 -11.54
C LEU A 366 -29.34 -7.61 -12.09
N ARG A 367 -28.27 -7.42 -11.35
CA ARG A 367 -27.11 -6.64 -11.82
C ARG A 367 -26.19 -7.55 -12.59
N VAL A 368 -26.05 -7.29 -13.88
CA VAL A 368 -25.42 -8.18 -14.85
C VAL A 368 -24.20 -7.49 -15.44
N SER A 369 -23.01 -8.04 -15.16
CA SER A 369 -21.79 -7.68 -15.87
C SER A 369 -21.54 -8.73 -16.95
N HIS A 370 -21.47 -8.32 -18.20
CA HIS A 370 -21.38 -9.25 -19.32
C HIS A 370 -20.41 -8.78 -20.41
N LYS A 371 -19.86 -9.75 -21.14
CA LYS A 371 -19.00 -9.51 -22.30
C LYS A 371 -19.13 -10.68 -23.28
N ASN A 372 -19.22 -10.40 -24.58
CA ASN A 372 -19.12 -11.36 -25.66
C ASN A 372 -20.18 -12.49 -25.65
N LEU A 373 -21.38 -12.18 -25.20
CA LEU A 373 -22.54 -13.07 -25.24
C LEU A 373 -23.79 -12.29 -25.63
N ASP A 374 -24.80 -12.98 -26.14
CA ASP A 374 -26.03 -12.37 -26.66
C ASP A 374 -27.20 -12.48 -25.67
N GLY A 375 -27.07 -13.30 -24.62
CA GLY A 375 -28.07 -13.45 -23.59
C GLY A 375 -27.76 -14.52 -22.56
N PHE A 376 -28.66 -14.65 -21.62
CA PHE A 376 -28.64 -15.68 -20.58
C PHE A 376 -30.04 -16.03 -20.13
N THR A 377 -30.22 -17.23 -19.60
CA THR A 377 -31.49 -17.71 -19.05
C THR A 377 -31.41 -17.85 -17.54
N VAL A 378 -32.38 -17.30 -16.83
CA VAL A 378 -32.59 -17.52 -15.40
C VAL A 378 -33.65 -18.60 -15.21
N ARG A 379 -33.31 -19.69 -14.52
CA ARG A 379 -34.22 -20.77 -14.14
C ARG A 379 -34.35 -20.82 -12.61
N LEU A 380 -35.55 -20.81 -12.12
CA LEU A 380 -35.87 -21.06 -10.72
C LEU A 380 -36.36 -22.45 -10.50
N TYR A 381 -35.77 -23.13 -9.54
CA TYR A 381 -36.18 -24.47 -9.12
C TYR A 381 -36.64 -24.43 -7.67
N GLN A 382 -37.74 -25.13 -7.35
CA GLN A 382 -38.19 -25.44 -6.01
C GLN A 382 -38.25 -26.95 -5.86
N ALA A 383 -37.60 -27.51 -4.84
CA ALA A 383 -37.51 -28.96 -4.62
C ALA A 383 -37.16 -29.76 -5.92
N LYS A 384 -36.20 -29.27 -6.69
CA LYS A 384 -35.75 -29.79 -8.01
C LYS A 384 -36.73 -29.65 -9.15
N LYS A 385 -37.92 -29.08 -8.93
CA LYS A 385 -38.91 -28.83 -9.99
C LYS A 385 -38.71 -27.43 -10.56
N LEU A 386 -38.65 -27.28 -11.88
CA LEU A 386 -38.62 -25.99 -12.56
C LEU A 386 -39.94 -25.24 -12.31
N ILE A 387 -39.85 -24.03 -11.73
CA ILE A 387 -41.00 -23.17 -11.41
C ILE A 387 -41.12 -22.01 -12.40
N LYS A 388 -40.00 -21.43 -12.78
CA LYS A 388 -39.97 -20.27 -13.68
C LYS A 388 -38.71 -20.30 -14.53
N GLU A 389 -38.85 -19.89 -15.78
CA GLU A 389 -37.77 -19.69 -16.73
C GLU A 389 -37.97 -18.36 -17.43
N GLN A 390 -36.89 -17.57 -17.52
CA GLN A 390 -36.92 -16.29 -18.23
C GLN A 390 -35.58 -16.06 -18.91
N HIS A 391 -35.63 -15.75 -20.20
CA HIS A 391 -34.46 -15.39 -20.99
C HIS A 391 -34.29 -13.86 -21.02
N TYR A 392 -33.04 -13.42 -20.96
CA TYR A 392 -32.63 -12.02 -21.04
C TYR A 392 -31.64 -11.86 -22.18
N ALA A 393 -32.01 -11.07 -23.19
CA ALA A 393 -31.10 -10.64 -24.22
C ALA A 393 -30.22 -9.50 -23.73
N VAL A 394 -28.94 -9.55 -24.06
CA VAL A 394 -27.99 -8.47 -23.76
C VAL A 394 -27.37 -7.96 -25.05
N LEU A 395 -27.04 -6.67 -25.05
CA LEU A 395 -26.38 -6.08 -26.19
C LEU A 395 -24.90 -6.46 -26.19
N ARG A 396 -24.45 -7.17 -27.24
CA ARG A 396 -23.05 -7.52 -27.39
C ARG A 396 -22.25 -6.29 -27.82
N PRO A 397 -21.33 -5.77 -27.00
CA PRO A 397 -20.57 -4.59 -27.36
C PRO A 397 -19.56 -4.93 -28.46
N LYS A 398 -19.42 -4.04 -29.45
CA LYS A 398 -18.50 -4.20 -30.58
C LYS A 398 -17.03 -3.95 -30.19
N ASP A 399 -16.80 -3.33 -29.06
CA ASP A 399 -15.47 -2.97 -28.54
C ASP A 399 -14.89 -4.03 -27.60
N TYR A 400 -15.62 -5.14 -27.37
CA TYR A 400 -15.23 -6.24 -26.49
C TYR A 400 -15.04 -5.86 -25.02
N GLN A 401 -15.58 -4.73 -24.59
CA GLN A 401 -15.54 -4.31 -23.19
C GLN A 401 -16.64 -5.01 -22.38
N THR A 402 -16.40 -5.10 -21.07
CA THR A 402 -17.42 -5.54 -20.12
C THR A 402 -18.47 -4.44 -19.98
N GLN A 403 -19.75 -4.81 -20.11
CA GLN A 403 -20.89 -3.92 -19.93
C GLN A 403 -21.66 -4.32 -18.67
N ASP A 404 -22.14 -3.30 -17.95
CA ASP A 404 -23.01 -3.47 -16.78
C ASP A 404 -24.44 -3.08 -17.17
N THR A 405 -25.38 -3.99 -16.93
CA THR A 405 -26.80 -3.80 -17.24
C THR A 405 -27.62 -4.26 -16.05
N VAL A 406 -28.76 -3.63 -15.82
CA VAL A 406 -29.72 -4.03 -14.79
C VAL A 406 -30.99 -4.57 -15.47
N PHE A 407 -31.37 -5.76 -15.08
CA PHE A 407 -32.65 -6.37 -15.44
C PHE A 407 -33.52 -6.55 -14.21
N THR A 408 -34.79 -6.72 -14.38
CA THR A 408 -35.73 -7.06 -13.31
C THR A 408 -36.25 -8.49 -13.46
N PHE A 409 -36.50 -9.09 -12.30
CA PHE A 409 -37.07 -10.44 -12.23
C PHE A 409 -38.13 -10.45 -11.11
N LYS A 410 -39.36 -10.78 -11.45
CA LYS A 410 -40.46 -10.84 -10.49
C LYS A 410 -40.32 -12.07 -9.60
N ALA A 411 -40.21 -11.84 -8.29
CA ALA A 411 -40.15 -12.89 -7.30
C ALA A 411 -41.41 -13.77 -7.33
N PRO A 412 -41.23 -15.10 -7.16
CA PRO A 412 -42.36 -16.02 -7.05
C PRO A 412 -43.05 -15.94 -5.66
N GLU A 413 -43.92 -16.90 -5.37
CA GLU A 413 -44.58 -17.06 -4.08
C GLU A 413 -43.57 -17.44 -2.99
N LEU A 414 -44.03 -17.46 -1.75
CA LEU A 414 -43.22 -17.85 -0.58
C LEU A 414 -42.49 -19.17 -0.75
N GLY A 415 -41.26 -19.20 -0.40
CA GLY A 415 -40.46 -20.44 -0.40
C GLY A 415 -38.98 -20.24 -0.68
N SER A 416 -38.24 -21.34 -0.60
CA SER A 416 -36.81 -21.38 -0.94
C SER A 416 -36.63 -21.95 -2.34
N TYR A 417 -35.82 -21.29 -3.14
CA TYR A 417 -35.57 -21.58 -4.54
C TYR A 417 -34.08 -21.71 -4.81
N VAL A 418 -33.76 -22.42 -5.88
CA VAL A 418 -32.42 -22.43 -6.49
C VAL A 418 -32.52 -21.65 -7.79
N MET A 419 -31.79 -20.57 -7.87
CA MET A 419 -31.64 -19.77 -9.08
C MET A 419 -30.45 -20.29 -9.87
N ARG A 420 -30.68 -20.79 -11.09
CA ARG A 420 -29.65 -21.24 -12.02
C ARG A 420 -29.58 -20.26 -13.18
N ILE A 421 -28.37 -19.76 -13.44
CA ILE A 421 -28.09 -18.82 -14.52
C ILE A 421 -27.30 -19.55 -15.59
N ILE A 422 -27.84 -19.58 -16.78
CA ILE A 422 -27.34 -20.34 -17.91
C ILE A 422 -27.00 -19.34 -19.03
N PRO A 423 -25.71 -19.12 -19.33
CA PRO A 423 -25.35 -18.29 -20.49
C PRO A 423 -25.69 -18.96 -21.79
N ASP A 424 -26.01 -18.20 -22.83
CA ASP A 424 -26.37 -18.72 -24.17
C ASP A 424 -25.20 -19.45 -24.87
N ILE A 425 -23.99 -19.33 -24.31
CA ILE A 425 -22.78 -19.95 -24.85
C ILE A 425 -22.43 -21.20 -24.05
N ARG A 426 -22.39 -22.36 -24.70
CA ARG A 426 -22.14 -23.69 -24.12
C ARG A 426 -20.78 -23.85 -23.38
N ALA A 427 -19.82 -22.95 -23.61
CA ALA A 427 -18.48 -23.06 -23.07
C ALA A 427 -18.36 -22.64 -21.60
N LYS A 428 -19.36 -21.99 -21.00
CA LYS A 428 -19.37 -21.58 -19.60
C LYS A 428 -20.25 -22.45 -18.73
N ARG A 429 -19.79 -22.68 -17.50
CA ARG A 429 -20.58 -23.40 -16.49
C ARG A 429 -21.75 -22.55 -16.02
N ASP A 430 -22.90 -23.19 -15.84
CA ASP A 430 -24.04 -22.59 -15.16
C ASP A 430 -23.60 -22.17 -13.74
N SER A 431 -24.13 -21.05 -13.27
CA SER A 431 -24.00 -20.65 -11.87
C SER A 431 -25.30 -20.92 -11.12
N GLU A 432 -25.18 -21.35 -9.89
CA GLU A 432 -26.32 -21.61 -9.02
C GLU A 432 -26.19 -20.80 -7.73
N SER A 433 -27.29 -20.21 -7.29
CA SER A 433 -27.42 -19.53 -6.01
C SER A 433 -28.73 -19.90 -5.31
N LYS A 434 -28.71 -19.90 -3.97
CA LYS A 434 -29.94 -20.02 -3.19
C LYS A 434 -30.65 -18.68 -3.18
N PHE A 435 -31.96 -18.71 -3.24
CA PHE A 435 -32.82 -17.55 -3.29
C PHE A 435 -34.09 -17.83 -2.47
N ASP A 436 -34.32 -17.00 -1.45
CA ASP A 436 -35.48 -17.16 -0.57
C ASP A 436 -36.50 -16.05 -0.81
N VAL A 437 -37.78 -16.42 -0.89
CA VAL A 437 -38.92 -15.51 -0.93
C VAL A 437 -39.69 -15.63 0.36
N THR A 438 -39.75 -14.55 1.11
CA THR A 438 -40.36 -14.48 2.44
C THR A 438 -40.96 -13.12 2.69
N ARG A 439 -41.95 -13.03 3.58
CA ARG A 439 -42.45 -11.73 4.08
C ARG A 439 -41.58 -11.17 5.19
N PHE A 440 -40.75 -12.00 5.79
CA PHE A 440 -39.97 -11.59 6.94
C PHE A 440 -38.83 -10.63 6.59
N LYS A 441 -38.78 -9.50 7.31
CA LYS A 441 -37.56 -8.74 7.57
C LYS A 441 -37.20 -9.03 9.02
N VAL A 442 -36.11 -9.75 9.23
CA VAL A 442 -35.60 -10.07 10.56
C VAL A 442 -34.52 -9.05 10.92
N LEU A 443 -34.73 -8.32 11.99
CA LEU A 443 -33.75 -7.40 12.55
C LEU A 443 -33.21 -7.99 13.84
N THR A 444 -31.91 -7.85 14.04
CA THR A 444 -31.21 -8.36 15.22
C THR A 444 -30.39 -7.27 15.85
N CYS A 445 -30.43 -7.18 17.16
CA CYS A 445 -29.67 -6.20 17.93
C CYS A 445 -29.14 -6.84 19.21
N ARG A 446 -27.89 -6.56 19.55
CA ARG A 446 -27.34 -6.87 20.86
C ARG A 446 -27.71 -5.77 21.83
N LEU A 447 -28.23 -6.16 22.97
CA LEU A 447 -28.59 -5.27 24.06
C LEU A 447 -27.52 -5.34 25.16
N PRO A 448 -27.47 -4.36 26.08
CA PRO A 448 -26.70 -4.48 27.32
C PRO A 448 -27.01 -5.77 28.09
N ASP A 449 -26.19 -6.15 29.08
CA ASP A 449 -26.36 -7.32 29.95
C ASP A 449 -26.44 -8.65 29.18
N LYS A 450 -25.71 -8.78 28.08
CA LYS A 450 -25.67 -10.01 27.26
C LYS A 450 -27.04 -10.44 26.74
N GLN A 451 -27.95 -9.49 26.58
CA GLN A 451 -29.24 -9.76 25.96
C GLN A 451 -29.14 -9.62 24.46
N TYR A 452 -29.98 -10.36 23.76
CA TYR A 452 -30.10 -10.32 22.30
C TYR A 452 -31.55 -10.13 21.92
N GLN A 453 -31.82 -9.14 21.07
CA GLN A 453 -33.14 -8.82 20.58
C GLN A 453 -33.29 -9.27 19.15
N VAL A 454 -34.40 -9.92 18.84
CA VAL A 454 -34.86 -10.21 17.49
C VAL A 454 -36.20 -9.55 17.28
N VAL A 455 -36.34 -8.87 16.13
CA VAL A 455 -37.61 -8.25 15.71
C VAL A 455 -37.96 -8.80 14.34
N THR A 456 -39.18 -9.28 14.21
CA THR A 456 -39.75 -9.83 12.98
C THR A 456 -40.78 -8.85 12.43
N LEU A 457 -40.50 -8.33 11.23
CA LEU A 457 -41.34 -7.36 10.54
C LEU A 457 -41.77 -7.93 9.19
N ASP A 458 -42.93 -7.50 8.69
CA ASP A 458 -43.29 -7.68 7.27
C ASP A 458 -42.43 -6.72 6.44
N GLY A 459 -41.64 -7.27 5.56
CA GLY A 459 -40.64 -6.53 4.81
C GLY A 459 -41.19 -5.54 3.78
N GLN A 460 -42.45 -5.72 3.37
CA GLN A 460 -43.13 -4.81 2.43
C GLN A 460 -43.83 -3.66 3.14
N THR A 461 -44.47 -3.97 4.26
CA THR A 461 -45.30 -2.98 5.00
C THR A 461 -44.53 -2.38 6.18
N GLY A 462 -43.52 -3.07 6.71
CA GLY A 462 -42.79 -2.67 7.90
C GLY A 462 -43.52 -2.98 9.22
N TYR A 463 -44.74 -3.49 9.18
CA TYR A 463 -45.50 -3.83 10.38
C TYR A 463 -44.92 -5.07 11.08
N PRO A 464 -45.07 -5.15 12.42
CA PRO A 464 -44.63 -6.35 13.17
C PRO A 464 -45.34 -7.62 12.71
N ILE A 465 -44.59 -8.71 12.68
CA ILE A 465 -45.15 -10.06 12.54
C ILE A 465 -45.19 -10.68 13.94
N PRO A 466 -46.36 -10.65 14.64
CA PRO A 466 -46.45 -11.22 15.98
C PRO A 466 -46.46 -12.72 15.97
N HIS A 467 -46.07 -13.32 17.09
CA HIS A 467 -46.09 -14.77 17.34
C HIS A 467 -45.26 -15.56 16.32
N ALA A 468 -44.20 -14.96 15.78
CA ALA A 468 -43.25 -15.65 14.95
C ALA A 468 -42.32 -16.52 15.83
N LYS A 469 -42.07 -17.74 15.40
CA LYS A 469 -41.11 -18.64 16.04
C LYS A 469 -39.69 -18.29 15.61
N VAL A 470 -38.81 -18.04 16.56
CA VAL A 470 -37.39 -17.76 16.35
C VAL A 470 -36.61 -18.95 16.88
N THR A 471 -35.96 -19.69 15.99
CA THR A 471 -35.17 -20.89 16.31
C THR A 471 -33.69 -20.60 16.18
N MET A 472 -32.93 -20.86 17.24
CA MET A 472 -31.48 -20.71 17.30
C MET A 472 -30.77 -22.02 16.94
N TYR A 473 -29.71 -21.91 16.15
CA TYR A 473 -28.93 -23.05 15.65
C TYR A 473 -27.45 -22.94 16.01
N SER A 474 -26.83 -24.14 16.23
CA SER A 474 -25.38 -24.30 16.26
C SER A 474 -24.78 -24.26 14.85
N ASN A 475 -23.42 -24.29 14.77
CA ASN A 475 -22.71 -24.40 13.50
C ASN A 475 -23.04 -25.68 12.70
N ASP A 476 -23.41 -26.76 13.39
CA ASP A 476 -23.76 -28.07 12.83
C ASP A 476 -25.29 -28.20 12.55
N GLU A 477 -25.98 -27.05 12.36
CA GLU A 477 -27.42 -27.00 12.09
C GLU A 477 -28.33 -27.65 13.17
N LYS A 478 -27.81 -27.87 14.36
CA LYS A 478 -28.59 -28.41 15.47
C LYS A 478 -29.42 -27.31 16.11
N VAL A 479 -30.71 -27.57 16.33
CA VAL A 479 -31.59 -26.69 17.09
C VAL A 479 -31.12 -26.65 18.55
N LEU A 480 -30.84 -25.41 19.02
CA LEU A 480 -30.40 -25.17 20.39
C LEU A 480 -31.53 -24.63 21.27
N GLN A 481 -32.30 -23.66 20.78
CA GLN A 481 -33.37 -23.05 21.53
C GLN A 481 -34.41 -22.43 20.60
N GLU A 482 -35.67 -22.33 21.09
CA GLU A 482 -36.78 -21.68 20.37
C GLU A 482 -37.42 -20.62 21.23
N PHE A 483 -37.81 -19.53 20.59
CA PHE A 483 -38.47 -18.39 21.19
C PHE A 483 -39.69 -18.00 20.34
N THR A 484 -40.63 -17.28 20.93
CA THR A 484 -41.80 -16.71 20.20
C THR A 484 -41.83 -15.20 20.39
N THR A 485 -42.02 -14.45 19.30
CA THR A 485 -42.16 -13.00 19.36
C THR A 485 -43.51 -12.59 19.96
N ASN A 486 -43.53 -11.42 20.62
CA ASN A 486 -44.75 -10.81 21.18
C ASN A 486 -45.59 -10.12 20.09
N GLU A 487 -46.63 -9.34 20.49
CA GLU A 487 -47.51 -8.59 19.60
C GLU A 487 -46.76 -7.56 18.76
N GLU A 488 -45.62 -7.04 19.25
CA GLU A 488 -44.75 -6.11 18.54
C GLU A 488 -43.74 -6.82 17.64
N GLY A 489 -43.90 -8.13 17.44
CA GLY A 489 -42.93 -8.93 16.66
C GLY A 489 -41.57 -9.05 17.32
N LYS A 490 -41.41 -8.79 18.61
CA LYS A 490 -40.18 -8.66 19.35
C LYS A 490 -39.98 -9.81 20.33
N VAL A 491 -38.77 -10.31 20.44
CA VAL A 491 -38.32 -11.22 21.50
C VAL A 491 -36.92 -10.84 21.96
N VAL A 492 -36.73 -10.90 23.28
CA VAL A 492 -35.44 -10.65 23.93
C VAL A 492 -35.03 -11.87 24.71
N PHE A 493 -33.81 -12.30 24.62
CA PHE A 493 -33.29 -13.49 25.30
C PHE A 493 -31.79 -13.35 25.61
N PRO A 494 -31.28 -14.06 26.64
CA PRO A 494 -29.85 -14.08 26.93
C PRO A 494 -29.05 -14.66 25.76
N TRP A 495 -27.99 -13.99 25.39
CA TRP A 495 -27.05 -14.46 24.40
C TRP A 495 -26.25 -15.65 24.90
N LYS A 496 -26.02 -16.64 24.04
CA LYS A 496 -25.13 -17.78 24.30
C LYS A 496 -24.10 -17.92 23.20
N SER A 497 -22.86 -18.16 23.55
CA SER A 497 -21.74 -18.28 22.61
C SER A 497 -21.87 -19.42 21.59
N GLU A 498 -22.74 -20.39 21.85
CA GLU A 498 -23.04 -21.52 20.95
C GLU A 498 -24.04 -21.17 19.83
N TYR A 499 -24.76 -20.03 19.92
CA TYR A 499 -25.65 -19.55 18.88
C TYR A 499 -24.87 -19.07 17.68
N ARG A 500 -25.13 -19.60 16.48
CA ARG A 500 -24.44 -19.24 15.24
C ARG A 500 -25.35 -18.58 14.23
N TYR A 501 -26.57 -19.04 14.08
CA TYR A 501 -27.56 -18.40 13.24
C TYR A 501 -28.96 -18.65 13.78
N LEU A 502 -29.90 -17.82 13.34
CA LEU A 502 -31.31 -17.98 13.69
C LEU A 502 -32.17 -18.13 12.44
N LYS A 503 -33.35 -18.71 12.64
CA LYS A 503 -34.40 -18.80 11.65
C LYS A 503 -35.70 -18.30 12.26
N ALA A 504 -36.35 -17.32 11.61
CA ALA A 504 -37.69 -16.91 11.97
C ALA A 504 -38.71 -17.65 11.10
N SER A 505 -39.87 -18.04 11.67
CA SER A 505 -40.91 -18.73 10.91
C SER A 505 -42.31 -18.43 11.45
N LYS A 506 -43.28 -18.40 10.53
CA LYS A 506 -44.74 -18.34 10.85
C LYS A 506 -45.51 -19.06 9.76
N GLY A 507 -46.18 -20.18 10.11
CA GLY A 507 -46.77 -21.06 9.14
C GLY A 507 -45.72 -21.67 8.22
N THR A 508 -45.91 -21.54 6.92
CA THR A 508 -44.97 -22.02 5.89
C THR A 508 -43.86 -21.00 5.54
N ASP A 509 -44.01 -19.75 6.00
CA ASP A 509 -43.04 -18.69 5.73
C ASP A 509 -41.86 -18.77 6.69
N THR A 510 -40.67 -18.67 6.14
CA THR A 510 -39.44 -18.79 6.92
C THR A 510 -38.37 -17.82 6.36
N ALA A 511 -37.62 -17.21 7.28
CA ALA A 511 -36.48 -16.36 6.91
C ALA A 511 -35.29 -16.59 7.81
N MET A 512 -34.10 -16.52 7.24
CA MET A 512 -32.86 -16.34 7.99
C MET A 512 -32.42 -14.89 7.82
N PRO A 513 -31.95 -14.19 8.87
CA PRO A 513 -31.31 -12.91 8.68
C PRO A 513 -30.06 -13.11 7.81
N LYS A 514 -29.83 -12.17 6.89
CA LYS A 514 -28.71 -12.20 5.95
C LYS A 514 -27.33 -12.16 6.65
N GLN A 515 -27.31 -11.60 7.83
CA GLN A 515 -26.12 -11.58 8.69
C GLN A 515 -26.25 -12.76 9.67
N GLY A 516 -25.33 -13.70 9.55
CA GLY A 516 -25.14 -14.68 10.60
C GLY A 516 -25.01 -13.97 11.94
N ILE A 517 -25.55 -14.56 12.99
CA ILE A 517 -25.43 -14.02 14.34
C ILE A 517 -23.97 -14.23 14.76
N TYR A 518 -23.10 -13.33 14.29
CA TYR A 518 -21.72 -13.32 14.76
C TYR A 518 -21.66 -12.60 16.09
N ALA A 519 -21.08 -13.27 17.08
CA ALA A 519 -20.66 -12.64 18.32
C ALA A 519 -19.59 -11.53 18.10
N GLY A 520 -19.09 -11.38 16.87
CA GLY A 520 -18.15 -10.39 16.44
C GLY A 520 -18.77 -9.46 15.42
N SER A 521 -19.27 -8.34 15.84
CA SER A 521 -19.35 -7.15 14.99
C SER A 521 -17.95 -6.77 14.50
N TYR A 522 -17.84 -6.27 13.27
CA TYR A 522 -16.72 -5.48 12.80
C TYR A 522 -16.66 -4.11 13.54
N GLY A 523 -16.62 -4.15 14.80
CA GLY A 523 -16.37 -3.07 15.72
C GLY A 523 -15.68 -3.72 16.90
N TYR A 524 -14.62 -3.18 17.32
CA TYR A 524 -13.73 -3.42 18.44
C TYR A 524 -14.43 -3.75 19.77
N TYR A 525 -15.28 -4.77 19.77
CA TYR A 525 -15.81 -5.37 21.00
C TYR A 525 -15.17 -6.75 21.08
N GLY A 526 -13.99 -6.78 21.71
CA GLY A 526 -13.45 -8.01 22.22
C GLY A 526 -14.51 -8.71 23.05
N ASP A 527 -14.42 -10.01 23.14
CA ASP A 527 -15.23 -10.86 24.00
C ASP A 527 -15.41 -10.15 25.35
N GLU A 528 -16.58 -9.53 25.59
CA GLU A 528 -16.82 -8.72 26.81
C GLU A 528 -16.64 -9.54 28.08
N ASP A 529 -16.72 -10.89 27.93
CA ASP A 529 -16.45 -11.84 29.01
C ASP A 529 -14.97 -12.18 29.16
N LYS A 530 -14.16 -11.83 28.20
CA LYS A 530 -12.74 -12.16 28.25
C LYS A 530 -11.99 -11.14 29.08
N VAL A 531 -11.60 -11.55 30.26
CA VAL A 531 -10.61 -10.82 31.03
C VAL A 531 -9.29 -10.87 30.26
N THR A 532 -8.85 -9.73 29.76
CA THR A 532 -7.53 -9.61 29.14
C THR A 532 -6.57 -9.02 30.15
N GLU A 533 -5.40 -9.63 30.24
CA GLU A 533 -4.29 -9.07 30.99
C GLU A 533 -3.47 -8.18 30.09
N ASN A 534 -3.31 -6.93 30.48
CA ASN A 534 -2.60 -5.90 29.76
C ASN A 534 -1.51 -5.31 30.66
N MET A 535 -0.52 -4.72 30.05
CA MET A 535 0.57 -4.05 30.75
C MET A 535 0.95 -2.76 30.04
N THR A 536 1.01 -1.68 30.80
CA THR A 536 1.58 -0.41 30.33
C THR A 536 3.03 -0.31 30.80
N LEU A 537 3.95 -0.21 29.85
CA LEU A 537 5.39 -0.04 30.11
C LEU A 537 5.78 1.41 29.86
N LEU A 538 6.41 2.03 30.83
CA LEU A 538 6.91 3.40 30.81
C LEU A 538 8.41 3.39 31.06
N THR A 539 9.13 4.27 30.39
CA THR A 539 10.58 4.46 30.58
C THR A 539 10.88 5.89 31.01
N ASP A 540 12.00 6.08 31.69
CA ASP A 540 12.46 7.44 32.15
C ASP A 540 12.80 8.35 30.95
N ARG A 541 13.09 7.79 29.77
CA ARG A 541 13.40 8.51 28.55
C ARG A 541 12.92 7.68 27.33
N SER A 542 12.81 8.35 26.20
CA SER A 542 12.59 7.72 24.89
C SER A 542 13.89 7.49 24.10
N LEU A 543 14.98 8.19 24.46
CA LEU A 543 16.27 8.17 23.77
C LEU A 543 17.41 7.92 24.77
N TYR A 544 18.26 6.97 24.48
CA TYR A 544 19.41 6.55 25.29
C TYR A 544 20.69 6.45 24.46
N ARG A 545 21.84 6.50 25.13
CA ARG A 545 23.12 6.11 24.54
C ARG A 545 23.46 4.66 24.87
N PRO A 546 24.28 4.00 24.04
CA PRO A 546 24.93 2.76 24.43
C PRO A 546 25.61 2.90 25.81
N GLY A 547 25.51 1.86 26.63
CA GLY A 547 26.07 1.86 28.00
C GLY A 547 25.22 2.57 29.07
N GLN A 548 24.12 3.25 28.72
CA GLN A 548 23.22 3.87 29.71
C GLN A 548 22.25 2.83 30.28
N THR A 549 21.71 3.17 31.46
CA THR A 549 20.66 2.36 32.08
C THR A 549 19.30 2.90 31.75
N VAL A 550 18.42 1.99 31.31
CA VAL A 550 17.00 2.25 31.07
C VAL A 550 16.22 1.89 32.33
N TYR A 551 15.53 2.85 32.91
CA TYR A 551 14.64 2.61 34.04
C TYR A 551 13.23 2.39 33.50
N VAL A 552 12.62 1.29 33.94
CA VAL A 552 11.31 0.83 33.45
C VAL A 552 10.33 0.77 34.60
N LYS A 553 9.13 1.34 34.39
CA LYS A 553 7.98 1.14 35.25
C LYS A 553 6.90 0.39 34.47
N GLY A 554 6.37 -0.70 35.03
CA GLY A 554 5.25 -1.42 34.47
C GLY A 554 4.03 -1.31 35.35
N ILE A 555 2.85 -1.24 34.75
CA ILE A 555 1.55 -1.31 35.43
C ILE A 555 0.76 -2.43 34.80
N ALA A 556 0.52 -3.50 35.55
CA ALA A 556 -0.25 -4.67 35.10
C ALA A 556 -1.70 -4.54 35.55
N TYR A 557 -2.62 -4.75 34.64
CA TYR A 557 -4.04 -4.70 34.91
C TYR A 557 -4.81 -5.72 34.08
N SER A 558 -5.92 -6.16 34.63
CA SER A 558 -6.91 -6.92 33.88
C SER A 558 -7.99 -5.97 33.38
N GLN A 559 -8.40 -6.14 32.14
CA GLN A 559 -9.49 -5.37 31.54
C GLN A 559 -10.61 -6.33 31.13
N GLN A 560 -11.81 -6.00 31.54
CA GLN A 560 -13.04 -6.67 31.13
C GLN A 560 -14.05 -5.59 30.75
N SER A 561 -14.39 -5.53 29.46
CA SER A 561 -15.21 -4.41 28.94
C SER A 561 -14.61 -3.05 29.32
N ASP A 562 -15.38 -2.17 29.94
CA ASP A 562 -14.95 -0.82 30.38
C ASP A 562 -14.34 -0.78 31.79
N THR A 563 -14.21 -1.94 32.44
CA THR A 563 -13.66 -2.03 33.80
C THR A 563 -12.25 -2.55 33.78
N ALA A 564 -11.33 -1.80 34.39
CA ALA A 564 -9.94 -2.23 34.55
C ALA A 564 -9.61 -2.37 36.04
N ASN A 565 -8.96 -3.48 36.40
CA ASN A 565 -8.51 -3.76 37.76
C ASN A 565 -7.01 -4.03 37.75
N VAL A 566 -6.26 -3.44 38.62
CA VAL A 566 -4.83 -3.70 38.77
C VAL A 566 -4.58 -5.16 39.20
N LEU A 567 -3.44 -5.71 38.82
CA LEU A 567 -3.04 -7.08 39.14
C LEU A 567 -1.91 -7.06 40.19
N PRO A 568 -2.25 -7.11 41.49
CA PRO A 568 -1.24 -7.09 42.54
C PRO A 568 -0.57 -8.44 42.74
N ASN A 569 0.67 -8.42 43.27
CA ASN A 569 1.42 -9.60 43.66
C ASN A 569 1.65 -10.65 42.56
N LYS A 570 1.64 -10.22 41.28
CA LYS A 570 1.80 -11.11 40.14
C LYS A 570 3.23 -11.02 39.58
N GLU A 571 3.76 -12.17 39.14
CA GLU A 571 5.10 -12.25 38.56
C GLU A 571 5.02 -12.10 37.05
N TYR A 572 5.96 -11.31 36.49
CA TYR A 572 6.14 -11.07 35.08
C TYR A 572 7.60 -11.14 34.71
N THR A 573 7.85 -11.50 33.47
CA THR A 573 9.16 -11.43 32.87
C THR A 573 9.22 -10.23 31.96
N VAL A 574 10.16 -9.33 32.16
CA VAL A 574 10.45 -8.20 31.30
C VAL A 574 11.70 -8.52 30.50
N THR A 575 11.63 -8.41 29.19
CA THR A 575 12.73 -8.70 28.26
C THR A 575 13.07 -7.45 27.48
N LEU A 576 14.36 -7.10 27.42
CA LEU A 576 14.90 -6.08 26.52
C LEU A 576 15.41 -6.76 25.26
N LEU A 577 14.92 -6.33 24.11
CA LEU A 577 15.34 -6.78 22.79
C LEU A 577 16.08 -5.66 22.05
N ASP A 578 17.10 -6.03 21.29
CA ASP A 578 17.84 -5.10 20.42
C ASP A 578 17.10 -4.82 19.09
N VAL A 579 17.75 -4.07 18.20
CA VAL A 579 17.22 -3.71 16.88
C VAL A 579 16.99 -4.92 15.94
N ASN A 580 17.59 -6.06 16.25
CA ASN A 580 17.43 -7.32 15.52
C ASN A 580 16.46 -8.27 16.23
N ASN A 581 15.73 -7.80 17.27
CA ASN A 581 14.89 -8.59 18.15
C ASN A 581 15.65 -9.72 18.90
N GLN A 582 16.97 -9.54 19.11
CA GLN A 582 17.75 -10.44 19.96
C GLN A 582 17.64 -10.02 21.41
N GLU A 583 17.59 -11.00 22.31
CA GLU A 583 17.51 -10.75 23.74
C GLU A 583 18.82 -10.13 24.25
N VAL A 584 18.74 -8.92 24.79
CA VAL A 584 19.85 -8.21 25.45
C VAL A 584 19.86 -8.51 26.93
N GLY A 585 18.69 -8.64 27.52
CA GLY A 585 18.55 -8.97 28.94
C GLY A 585 17.12 -9.29 29.31
N GLN A 586 16.99 -10.06 30.38
CA GLN A 586 15.71 -10.50 30.92
C GLN A 586 15.68 -10.37 32.42
N LYS A 587 14.60 -9.87 33.00
CA LYS A 587 14.40 -9.77 34.46
C LYS A 587 13.01 -10.20 34.87
N SER A 588 12.93 -11.00 35.95
CA SER A 588 11.67 -11.32 36.61
C SER A 588 11.32 -10.22 37.60
N VAL A 589 10.08 -9.77 37.59
CA VAL A 589 9.55 -8.71 38.45
C VAL A 589 8.24 -9.12 39.08
N ARG A 590 7.92 -8.57 40.24
CA ARG A 590 6.65 -8.82 40.92
C ARG A 590 5.93 -7.49 41.15
N THR A 591 4.63 -7.44 40.83
CA THR A 591 3.80 -6.26 41.06
C THR A 591 3.50 -6.05 42.52
N ASN A 592 3.45 -4.79 42.94
CA ASN A 592 3.04 -4.38 44.29
C ASN A 592 1.50 -4.36 44.43
N GLU A 593 0.97 -3.84 45.55
CA GLU A 593 -0.47 -3.69 45.80
C GLU A 593 -1.21 -2.83 44.77
N PHE A 594 -0.52 -1.93 44.06
CA PHE A 594 -1.07 -1.10 42.98
C PHE A 594 -0.89 -1.72 41.58
N GLY A 595 -0.53 -3.00 41.50
CA GLY A 595 -0.26 -3.66 40.21
C GLY A 595 0.98 -3.15 39.49
N SER A 596 1.84 -2.37 40.14
CA SER A 596 3.01 -1.76 39.51
C SER A 596 4.32 -2.43 39.92
N PHE A 597 5.32 -2.37 39.05
CA PHE A 597 6.70 -2.76 39.34
C PHE A 597 7.68 -1.76 38.75
N THR A 598 8.92 -1.80 39.21
CA THR A 598 10.05 -1.08 38.61
C THR A 598 11.17 -2.05 38.36
N THR A 599 11.90 -1.83 37.29
CA THR A 599 13.11 -2.57 36.93
C THR A 599 14.03 -1.67 36.10
N ASP A 600 15.23 -2.14 35.82
CA ASP A 600 16.21 -1.42 35.01
C ASP A 600 16.93 -2.36 34.06
N PHE A 601 17.48 -1.83 32.98
CA PHE A 601 18.35 -2.57 32.08
C PHE A 601 19.55 -1.73 31.69
N ALA A 602 20.74 -2.27 31.87
CA ALA A 602 21.94 -1.68 31.30
C ALA A 602 22.03 -2.00 29.79
N LEU A 603 22.10 -0.96 28.99
CA LEU A 603 22.32 -1.13 27.55
C LEU A 603 23.78 -1.54 27.30
N PRO A 604 24.07 -2.40 26.34
CA PRO A 604 25.45 -2.71 25.95
C PRO A 604 26.21 -1.46 25.57
N SER A 605 27.48 -1.36 25.97
CA SER A 605 28.35 -0.22 25.63
C SER A 605 28.73 -0.18 24.15
N ALA A 606 28.65 -1.35 23.46
CA ALA A 606 28.78 -1.49 22.04
C ALA A 606 27.55 -2.23 21.54
N CYS A 607 26.64 -1.53 20.87
CA CYS A 607 25.44 -2.08 20.27
C CYS A 607 25.07 -1.31 19.01
N LEU A 608 24.25 -1.93 18.17
CA LEU A 608 23.67 -1.24 17.04
C LEU A 608 22.76 -0.10 17.50
N ASN A 609 22.85 1.02 16.81
CA ASN A 609 21.92 2.12 17.00
C ASN A 609 20.58 1.82 16.35
N GLY A 610 19.48 2.21 16.98
CA GLY A 610 18.13 2.06 16.46
C GLY A 610 17.09 1.81 17.54
N MET A 611 15.96 1.23 17.16
CA MET A 611 14.85 0.93 18.05
C MET A 611 15.08 -0.38 18.80
N PHE A 612 15.20 -0.28 20.12
CA PHE A 612 15.14 -1.40 21.06
C PHE A 612 13.71 -1.57 21.56
N SER A 613 13.34 -2.75 22.00
CA SER A 613 11.99 -3.05 22.48
C SER A 613 12.02 -3.69 23.87
N LEU A 614 11.26 -3.12 24.79
CA LEU A 614 10.95 -3.73 26.07
C LEU A 614 9.64 -4.48 25.98
N LYS A 615 9.64 -5.76 26.30
CA LYS A 615 8.48 -6.64 26.20
C LYS A 615 8.13 -7.22 27.57
N ALA A 616 6.84 -7.21 27.91
CA ALA A 616 6.32 -7.90 29.08
C ALA A 616 4.92 -8.46 28.80
N GLY A 617 4.76 -9.77 28.91
CA GLY A 617 3.52 -10.43 28.48
C GLY A 617 3.25 -10.26 26.99
N ARG A 618 2.12 -9.62 26.66
CA ARG A 618 1.73 -9.29 25.28
C ARG A 618 2.15 -7.89 24.83
N ASP A 619 2.46 -7.06 25.79
CA ASP A 619 2.69 -5.63 25.56
C ASP A 619 4.17 -5.33 25.38
N HIS A 620 4.45 -4.28 24.64
CA HIS A 620 5.81 -3.83 24.35
C HIS A 620 5.87 -2.31 24.26
N THR A 621 7.02 -1.75 24.57
CA THR A 621 7.32 -0.33 24.33
C THR A 621 8.68 -0.20 23.66
N GLY A 622 8.81 0.75 22.76
CA GLY A 622 10.06 1.03 22.03
C GLY A 622 10.88 2.11 22.71
N ILE A 623 12.19 1.94 22.75
CA ILE A 623 13.14 2.98 23.12
C ILE A 623 14.16 3.13 22.00
N ARG A 624 14.66 4.34 21.80
CA ARG A 624 15.68 4.63 20.80
C ARG A 624 17.06 4.65 21.43
N VAL A 625 18.00 3.89 20.88
CA VAL A 625 19.38 3.83 21.35
C VAL A 625 20.26 4.40 20.25
N GLU A 626 20.96 5.50 20.55
CA GLU A 626 21.81 6.21 19.58
C GLU A 626 23.02 6.81 20.27
N ASP A 627 24.15 6.77 19.59
CA ASP A 627 25.36 7.45 20.04
C ASP A 627 25.31 8.94 19.61
N TYR A 628 24.34 9.66 20.20
CA TYR A 628 24.19 11.08 19.91
C TYR A 628 25.20 11.91 20.67
N LYS A 629 25.87 12.84 20.00
CA LYS A 629 26.60 13.93 20.65
C LYS A 629 25.55 14.94 21.12
N ARG A 630 25.66 15.43 22.36
CA ARG A 630 24.83 16.55 22.79
C ARG A 630 25.13 17.71 21.87
N PRO A 631 24.14 18.30 21.20
CA PRO A 631 24.37 19.48 20.40
C PRO A 631 24.96 20.58 21.32
N THR A 632 25.97 21.27 20.82
CA THR A 632 26.58 22.40 21.55
C THR A 632 25.99 23.73 21.14
N PHE A 633 25.30 23.76 20.03
CA PHE A 633 24.63 24.94 19.49
C PHE A 633 23.34 24.55 18.71
N ASP A 634 22.51 25.54 18.46
CA ASP A 634 21.32 25.40 17.61
C ASP A 634 21.23 26.52 16.56
N ILE A 635 20.32 26.31 15.60
CA ILE A 635 19.96 27.28 14.59
C ILE A 635 18.47 27.56 14.76
N THR A 636 18.11 28.82 14.95
CA THR A 636 16.73 29.27 15.08
C THR A 636 16.38 30.22 13.95
N PHE A 637 15.17 30.14 13.42
CA PHE A 637 14.62 31.08 12.46
C PHE A 637 13.63 32.02 13.14
N GLU A 638 13.56 33.25 12.64
CA GLU A 638 12.45 34.16 12.98
C GLU A 638 11.19 33.67 12.24
N LYS A 639 10.09 33.50 12.99
CA LYS A 639 8.83 33.01 12.42
C LYS A 639 8.32 33.93 11.32
N GLN A 640 8.06 33.35 10.17
CA GLN A 640 7.50 34.06 9.03
C GLN A 640 5.98 34.15 9.15
N GLN A 641 5.45 35.32 9.49
CA GLN A 641 4.02 35.55 9.76
C GLN A 641 3.31 36.34 8.63
N GLY A 642 4.04 36.78 7.64
CA GLY A 642 3.53 37.64 6.59
C GLY A 642 2.61 36.96 5.57
N SER A 643 1.83 37.72 4.86
CA SER A 643 1.14 37.33 3.64
C SER A 643 2.06 37.61 2.46
N TYR A 644 2.58 36.57 1.84
CA TYR A 644 3.53 36.65 0.75
C TYR A 644 2.90 36.39 -0.61
N LYS A 645 3.39 37.07 -1.64
CA LYS A 645 2.96 36.90 -3.03
C LYS A 645 3.94 36.02 -3.79
N LEU A 646 3.44 35.30 -4.78
CA LEU A 646 4.29 34.65 -5.75
C LEU A 646 5.09 35.71 -6.53
N GLY A 647 6.41 35.49 -6.62
CA GLY A 647 7.35 36.44 -7.23
C GLY A 647 8.08 37.34 -6.23
N ASP A 648 7.60 37.44 -4.97
CA ASP A 648 8.29 38.19 -3.93
C ASP A 648 9.67 37.60 -3.61
N GLU A 649 10.59 38.44 -3.15
CA GLU A 649 11.86 38.09 -2.55
C GLU A 649 11.77 38.31 -1.04
N VAL A 650 11.81 37.25 -0.28
CA VAL A 650 11.69 37.26 1.19
C VAL A 650 13.05 37.07 1.81
N GLN A 651 13.40 37.93 2.76
CA GLN A 651 14.63 37.83 3.55
C GLN A 651 14.36 37.00 4.81
N VAL A 652 14.74 35.72 4.77
CA VAL A 652 14.53 34.78 5.89
C VAL A 652 15.67 34.92 6.88
N LYS A 653 15.34 35.41 8.07
CA LYS A 653 16.34 35.66 9.10
C LYS A 653 16.43 34.48 10.06
N GLY A 654 17.66 34.18 10.47
CA GLY A 654 17.93 33.15 11.46
C GLY A 654 19.12 33.53 12.32
N LYS A 655 19.36 32.73 13.38
CA LYS A 655 20.42 32.95 14.32
C LYS A 655 21.09 31.64 14.73
N VAL A 656 22.39 31.62 14.81
CA VAL A 656 23.23 30.53 15.31
C VAL A 656 23.75 30.89 16.70
N GLN A 657 23.44 30.08 17.69
CA GLN A 657 23.96 30.32 19.04
C GLN A 657 24.20 29.04 19.80
N SER A 658 25.25 29.04 20.66
CA SER A 658 25.50 27.89 21.52
C SER A 658 24.49 27.83 22.67
N TYR A 659 24.28 26.63 23.22
CA TYR A 659 23.42 26.44 24.40
C TYR A 659 23.99 27.13 25.67
N SER A 660 25.27 27.49 25.68
CA SER A 660 25.86 28.32 26.73
C SER A 660 25.59 29.81 26.54
N GLY A 661 24.87 30.22 25.49
CA GLY A 661 24.57 31.63 25.17
C GLY A 661 25.68 32.36 24.43
N VAL A 662 26.78 31.69 24.07
CA VAL A 662 27.85 32.30 23.26
C VAL A 662 27.39 32.37 21.82
N LEU A 663 27.52 33.56 21.22
CA LEU A 663 27.19 33.79 19.83
C LEU A 663 28.27 33.15 18.93
N LEU A 664 27.84 32.45 17.90
CA LEU A 664 28.72 31.83 16.93
C LEU A 664 28.81 32.74 15.71
N GLN A 665 29.84 33.53 15.64
CA GLN A 665 30.05 34.53 14.59
C GLN A 665 30.93 34.03 13.45
N ASP A 666 30.85 34.67 12.30
CA ASP A 666 31.67 34.41 11.11
C ASP A 666 31.69 32.97 10.64
N LEU A 667 30.55 32.23 10.87
CA LEU A 667 30.37 30.88 10.39
C LEU A 667 29.62 30.85 9.05
N PRO A 668 30.06 30.00 8.13
CA PRO A 668 29.31 29.77 6.90
C PRO A 668 28.01 28.98 7.19
N VAL A 669 26.91 29.55 6.77
CA VAL A 669 25.57 28.96 6.82
C VAL A 669 25.21 28.50 5.42
N LYS A 670 25.28 27.19 5.18
CA LYS A 670 24.82 26.59 3.92
C LYS A 670 23.31 26.48 3.98
N TYR A 671 22.65 26.81 2.86
CA TYR A 671 21.20 26.69 2.80
C TYR A 671 20.70 26.00 1.54
N THR A 672 19.55 25.37 1.66
CA THR A 672 18.77 24.87 0.52
C THR A 672 17.33 25.34 0.64
N VAL A 673 16.72 25.65 -0.50
CA VAL A 673 15.31 26.05 -0.58
C VAL A 673 14.59 25.06 -1.45
N LYS A 674 13.61 24.37 -0.89
CA LYS A 674 12.74 23.41 -1.60
C LYS A 674 11.34 24.01 -1.72
N ARG A 675 10.80 24.07 -2.95
CA ARG A 675 9.42 24.46 -3.21
C ARG A 675 8.56 23.20 -3.34
N SER A 676 7.48 23.13 -2.57
CA SER A 676 6.48 22.08 -2.66
C SER A 676 5.13 22.66 -3.08
N ALA A 677 4.53 22.14 -4.15
CA ALA A 677 3.22 22.54 -4.62
C ALA A 677 2.12 21.65 -4.01
N TYR A 678 1.01 22.27 -3.64
CA TYR A 678 -0.18 21.60 -3.07
C TYR A 678 -1.42 22.03 -3.83
N SER A 679 -2.26 21.07 -4.19
CA SER A 679 -3.58 21.28 -4.79
C SER A 679 -4.63 20.50 -4.03
N LEU A 680 -5.73 21.15 -3.59
CA LEU A 680 -6.83 20.52 -2.87
C LEU A 680 -6.36 19.60 -1.74
N TRP A 681 -5.42 20.07 -0.90
CA TRP A 681 -4.83 19.32 0.22
C TRP A 681 -3.96 18.13 -0.18
N ARG A 682 -3.67 17.94 -1.48
CA ARG A 682 -2.77 16.91 -1.98
C ARG A 682 -1.44 17.51 -2.38
N PHE A 683 -0.37 16.83 -1.96
CA PHE A 683 0.98 17.10 -2.42
C PHE A 683 1.07 16.82 -3.94
N ALA A 684 1.51 17.81 -4.70
CA ALA A 684 1.60 17.69 -6.16
C ALA A 684 3.05 17.66 -6.66
N GLU A 685 3.98 18.37 -5.98
CA GLU A 685 5.35 18.56 -6.46
C GLU A 685 6.30 18.98 -5.33
N SER A 686 7.57 18.56 -5.38
CA SER A 686 8.65 19.13 -4.56
C SER A 686 9.94 19.25 -5.38
N VAL A 687 10.53 20.44 -5.40
CA VAL A 687 11.74 20.77 -6.18
C VAL A 687 12.65 21.66 -5.37
N GLN A 688 13.95 21.37 -5.37
CA GLN A 688 14.94 22.33 -4.88
C GLN A 688 15.08 23.46 -5.91
N ILE A 689 14.81 24.69 -5.46
CA ILE A 689 14.82 25.90 -6.32
C ILE A 689 16.04 26.79 -6.09
N ALA A 690 16.67 26.69 -4.95
CA ALA A 690 17.89 27.44 -4.62
C ALA A 690 18.76 26.68 -3.62
N SER A 691 20.06 26.96 -3.67
CA SER A 691 21.03 26.59 -2.63
C SER A 691 22.17 27.61 -2.67
N GLY A 692 22.82 27.82 -1.54
CA GLY A 692 23.92 28.75 -1.43
C GLY A 692 24.53 28.75 -0.04
N GLU A 693 25.34 29.77 0.21
CA GLU A 693 26.01 29.98 1.48
C GLU A 693 25.93 31.46 1.84
N VAL A 694 25.61 31.76 3.10
CA VAL A 694 25.64 33.09 3.69
C VAL A 694 26.49 33.06 4.96
N MET A 695 26.99 34.20 5.40
CA MET A 695 27.81 34.30 6.62
C MET A 695 26.96 34.77 7.78
N ALA A 696 27.13 34.11 8.93
CA ALA A 696 26.59 34.61 10.19
C ALA A 696 27.41 35.86 10.62
N ASN A 697 26.73 36.92 11.02
CA ASN A 697 27.37 38.16 11.49
C ASN A 697 27.95 38.02 12.91
N GLU A 698 28.48 39.11 13.44
CA GLU A 698 29.04 39.19 14.80
C GLU A 698 28.03 38.85 15.93
N ASN A 699 26.72 38.92 15.64
CA ASN A 699 25.64 38.54 16.55
C ASN A 699 25.15 37.09 16.30
N GLY A 700 25.81 36.33 15.41
CA GLY A 700 25.40 35.03 14.99
C GLY A 700 24.16 35.01 14.07
N GLU A 701 23.73 36.18 13.57
CA GLU A 701 22.56 36.32 12.72
C GLU A 701 22.91 36.13 11.25
N PHE A 702 22.04 35.52 10.52
CA PHE A 702 22.16 35.35 9.08
C PHE A 702 20.84 35.63 8.36
N THR A 703 20.92 35.93 7.08
CA THR A 703 19.75 36.21 6.24
C THR A 703 19.85 35.46 4.93
N ILE A 704 18.83 34.68 4.61
CA ILE A 704 18.72 33.87 3.39
C ILE A 704 17.72 34.56 2.45
N PRO A 705 18.14 35.01 1.25
CA PRO A 705 17.21 35.51 0.25
C PRO A 705 16.44 34.37 -0.41
N VAL A 706 15.12 34.41 -0.34
CA VAL A 706 14.24 33.39 -0.91
C VAL A 706 13.29 34.04 -1.90
N ARG A 707 13.39 33.68 -3.17
CA ARG A 707 12.45 34.12 -4.20
C ARG A 707 11.31 33.13 -4.32
N LEU A 708 10.07 33.58 -4.11
CA LEU A 708 8.87 32.76 -4.07
C LEU A 708 8.36 32.49 -5.50
N GLN A 709 9.03 31.60 -6.23
CA GLN A 709 8.71 31.29 -7.62
C GLN A 709 7.60 30.25 -7.73
N GLU A 710 6.61 30.49 -8.58
CA GLU A 710 5.63 29.47 -8.96
C GLU A 710 6.26 28.34 -9.82
N SER A 711 5.57 27.23 -9.94
CA SER A 711 5.96 26.15 -10.84
C SER A 711 5.45 26.42 -12.25
N ASP A 712 6.29 26.21 -13.26
CA ASP A 712 5.87 26.28 -14.65
C ASP A 712 4.75 25.29 -14.98
N SER A 713 4.72 24.15 -14.28
CA SER A 713 3.68 23.12 -14.45
C SER A 713 2.31 23.55 -13.93
N TYR A 714 2.26 24.54 -13.03
CA TYR A 714 1.02 25.02 -12.38
C TYR A 714 0.85 26.53 -12.52
N LYS A 715 1.48 27.11 -13.51
CA LYS A 715 1.45 28.55 -13.74
C LYS A 715 0.01 29.07 -13.90
N ASN A 716 -0.31 30.15 -13.18
CA ASN A 716 -1.64 30.76 -13.14
C ASN A 716 -2.76 29.81 -12.63
N ASN A 717 -2.43 28.79 -11.86
CA ASN A 717 -3.44 27.89 -11.26
C ASN A 717 -3.81 28.36 -9.85
N ASP A 718 -4.96 29.00 -9.72
CA ASP A 718 -5.49 29.53 -8.46
C ASP A 718 -5.83 28.49 -7.39
N LYS A 719 -5.80 27.21 -7.75
CA LYS A 719 -6.06 26.09 -6.82
C LYS A 719 -4.76 25.49 -6.24
N VAL A 720 -3.61 26.07 -6.61
CA VAL A 720 -2.30 25.60 -6.14
C VAL A 720 -1.66 26.66 -5.27
N TYR A 721 -1.23 26.27 -4.09
CA TYR A 721 -0.36 27.06 -3.25
C TYR A 721 0.98 26.35 -3.04
N TYR A 722 2.00 27.09 -2.66
CA TYR A 722 3.36 26.58 -2.52
C TYR A 722 3.85 26.75 -1.10
N ARG A 723 4.57 25.74 -0.62
CA ARG A 723 5.36 25.79 0.61
C ARG A 723 6.83 25.78 0.23
N TYR A 724 7.55 26.76 0.70
CA TYR A 724 8.99 26.90 0.54
C TYR A 724 9.64 26.49 1.86
N SER A 725 10.34 25.35 1.84
CA SER A 725 11.09 24.84 2.97
C SER A 725 12.54 25.31 2.86
N ILE A 726 12.97 26.09 3.82
CA ILE A 726 14.30 26.69 3.89
C ILE A 726 15.09 25.95 4.96
N GLU A 727 16.04 25.14 4.55
CA GLU A 727 16.94 24.42 5.43
C GLU A 727 18.27 25.17 5.52
N ALA A 728 18.70 25.51 6.74
CA ALA A 728 20.02 26.06 7.03
C ALA A 728 20.88 25.03 7.75
N THR A 729 22.12 24.87 7.33
CA THR A 729 23.09 23.95 7.90
C THR A 729 24.36 24.68 8.25
N VAL A 730 24.85 24.52 9.48
CA VAL A 730 26.07 25.14 9.98
C VAL A 730 26.97 24.07 10.55
N THR A 731 28.27 24.17 10.23
CA THR A 731 29.32 23.34 10.87
C THR A 731 30.23 24.24 11.66
N ASN A 732 30.34 23.98 12.97
CA ASN A 732 31.22 24.79 13.84
C ASN A 732 32.68 24.37 13.68
N VAL A 733 33.59 25.11 14.32
CA VAL A 733 35.05 24.88 14.31
C VAL A 733 35.46 23.53 14.88
N ALA A 734 34.62 22.90 15.68
CA ALA A 734 34.85 21.56 16.24
C ALA A 734 34.33 20.44 15.33
N GLY A 735 33.83 20.76 14.13
CA GLY A 735 33.28 19.80 13.16
C GLY A 735 31.87 19.32 13.47
N GLU A 736 31.17 19.88 14.45
CA GLU A 736 29.77 19.55 14.72
C GLU A 736 28.89 20.28 13.74
N THR A 737 27.95 19.53 13.11
CA THR A 737 26.99 20.07 12.14
C THR A 737 25.58 20.02 12.73
N GLN A 738 24.86 21.15 12.60
CA GLN A 738 23.45 21.27 12.95
C GLN A 738 22.67 21.80 11.76
N SER A 739 21.41 21.39 11.65
CA SER A 739 20.48 21.87 10.62
C SER A 739 19.15 22.26 11.24
N SER A 740 18.54 23.30 10.70
CA SER A 740 17.20 23.75 11.08
C SER A 740 16.42 24.13 9.84
N THR A 741 15.08 24.00 9.90
CA THR A 741 14.21 24.27 8.75
C THR A 741 13.10 25.24 9.13
N ASP A 742 12.87 26.26 8.29
CA ASP A 742 11.70 27.12 8.34
C ASP A 742 10.86 26.97 7.07
N VAL A 743 9.58 27.37 7.14
CA VAL A 743 8.64 27.19 6.04
C VAL A 743 7.87 28.47 5.77
N ILE A 744 7.86 28.90 4.52
CA ILE A 744 7.05 30.00 4.01
C ILE A 744 5.99 29.41 3.07
N SER A 745 4.75 29.87 3.23
CA SER A 745 3.68 29.51 2.28
C SER A 745 3.29 30.74 1.48
N ALA A 746 3.16 30.59 0.16
CA ALA A 746 2.69 31.62 -0.75
C ALA A 746 1.82 31.02 -1.85
N GLY A 747 0.86 31.81 -2.35
CA GLY A 747 -0.06 31.36 -3.37
C GLY A 747 -0.84 32.50 -3.98
N ASN A 748 -1.65 32.18 -4.95
CA ASN A 748 -2.54 33.11 -5.59
C ASN A 748 -3.94 32.49 -5.69
N PRO A 749 -4.80 32.72 -4.69
CA PRO A 749 -4.84 33.80 -3.68
C PRO A 749 -3.94 33.59 -2.47
N SER A 750 -3.72 34.71 -1.73
CA SER A 750 -2.87 34.75 -0.53
C SER A 750 -3.63 34.45 0.77
N LEU A 751 -4.95 34.31 0.70
CA LEU A 751 -5.85 34.05 1.84
C LEU A 751 -6.58 32.73 1.69
N ILE A 752 -6.98 32.18 2.81
CA ILE A 752 -7.92 31.05 2.91
C ILE A 752 -9.17 31.55 3.65
N LEU A 753 -10.35 31.32 3.06
CA LEU A 753 -11.65 31.61 3.67
C LEU A 753 -12.32 30.28 4.01
N GLN A 754 -12.81 30.17 5.22
CA GLN A 754 -13.61 29.02 5.73
C GLN A 754 -14.87 29.56 6.40
N VAL A 755 -15.96 28.83 6.27
CA VAL A 755 -17.24 29.17 6.92
C VAL A 755 -17.59 28.07 7.88
N GLU A 756 -17.79 28.43 9.15
CA GLU A 756 -18.25 27.50 10.19
C GLU A 756 -19.78 27.42 10.18
N LEU A 757 -20.31 26.47 9.45
CA LEU A 757 -21.75 26.23 9.38
C LEU A 757 -22.01 24.73 9.53
N GLN A 758 -23.04 24.37 10.30
CA GLN A 758 -23.40 22.98 10.49
C GLN A 758 -24.07 22.39 9.25
N ASP A 759 -23.85 21.11 8.96
CA ASP A 759 -24.50 20.40 7.85
C ASP A 759 -26.05 20.42 7.96
N LYS A 760 -26.56 20.50 9.18
CA LYS A 760 -27.98 20.64 9.50
C LYS A 760 -28.15 21.80 10.48
N THR A 761 -28.83 22.82 10.08
CA THR A 761 -29.06 24.03 10.89
C THR A 761 -30.52 24.17 11.25
N CYS A 762 -30.81 24.16 12.55
CA CYS A 762 -32.14 24.48 13.05
C CYS A 762 -32.38 25.99 12.92
N LYS A 763 -33.42 26.37 12.17
CA LYS A 763 -33.72 27.77 11.86
C LYS A 763 -34.66 28.45 12.87
N ASP A 764 -35.17 27.71 13.86
CA ASP A 764 -36.20 28.19 14.79
C ASP A 764 -35.71 29.30 15.70
N GLN A 765 -34.41 29.39 15.88
CA GLN A 765 -33.71 30.42 16.62
C GLN A 765 -32.52 30.95 15.85
N PRO A 766 -32.09 32.19 16.09
CA PRO A 766 -30.81 32.70 15.60
C PRO A 766 -29.65 31.79 16.06
N PHE A 767 -28.67 31.58 15.19
CA PHE A 767 -27.51 30.76 15.48
C PHE A 767 -26.22 31.55 15.16
N GLU A 768 -25.15 31.16 15.83
CA GLU A 768 -23.85 31.76 15.63
C GLU A 768 -23.09 31.04 14.51
N THR A 769 -22.36 31.82 13.72
CA THR A 769 -21.42 31.36 12.68
C THR A 769 -20.21 32.26 12.65
N MET A 770 -19.11 31.74 12.10
CA MET A 770 -17.88 32.50 11.93
C MET A 770 -17.32 32.29 10.53
N PHE A 771 -16.89 33.41 9.93
CA PHE A 771 -16.15 33.41 8.66
C PHE A 771 -14.67 33.55 8.96
N LYS A 772 -13.95 32.43 8.99
CA LYS A 772 -12.53 32.40 9.31
C LYS A 772 -11.70 32.76 8.10
N VAL A 773 -10.89 33.80 8.21
CA VAL A 773 -9.93 34.19 7.19
C VAL A 773 -8.53 34.20 7.77
N GLN A 774 -7.65 33.49 7.13
CA GLN A 774 -6.24 33.42 7.50
C GLN A 774 -5.35 33.49 6.25
N ASN A 775 -4.11 33.96 6.43
CA ASN A 775 -3.13 33.86 5.38
C ASN A 775 -2.61 32.42 5.24
N LEU A 776 -1.82 32.13 4.21
CA LEU A 776 -1.28 30.79 3.95
C LEU A 776 -0.27 30.32 5.04
N ASN A 777 0.16 31.21 5.92
CA ASN A 777 1.04 30.92 7.05
C ASN A 777 0.28 30.76 8.38
N GLY A 778 -1.07 30.67 8.30
CA GLY A 778 -1.93 30.36 9.43
C GLY A 778 -2.27 31.55 10.35
N GLN A 779 -1.90 32.78 9.98
CA GLN A 779 -2.22 33.96 10.78
C GLN A 779 -3.62 34.49 10.40
N PRO A 780 -4.47 34.80 11.37
CA PRO A 780 -5.77 35.41 11.12
C PRO A 780 -5.60 36.77 10.45
N VAL A 781 -6.42 37.06 9.47
CA VAL A 781 -6.44 38.32 8.73
C VAL A 781 -7.82 38.95 8.85
N GLU A 782 -7.86 40.20 9.31
CA GLU A 782 -9.09 40.97 9.41
C GLU A 782 -9.43 41.58 8.06
N VAL A 783 -10.55 41.13 7.49
CA VAL A 783 -11.09 41.62 6.21
C VAL A 783 -12.61 41.64 6.25
N LYS A 784 -13.21 42.51 5.45
CA LYS A 784 -14.65 42.51 5.23
C LYS A 784 -15.00 41.67 4.02
N GLY A 785 -16.07 40.87 4.13
CA GLY A 785 -16.55 40.02 3.07
C GLY A 785 -18.06 40.09 2.89
N ASN A 786 -18.53 39.42 1.85
CA ASN A 786 -19.95 39.27 1.54
C ASN A 786 -20.33 37.79 1.59
N TYR A 787 -21.57 37.51 1.99
CA TYR A 787 -22.14 36.17 1.88
C TYR A 787 -23.49 36.18 1.15
N TYR A 788 -23.79 35.05 0.51
CA TYR A 788 -25.01 34.84 -0.29
C TYR A 788 -25.54 33.43 -0.01
N LEU A 789 -26.80 33.30 0.42
CA LEU A 789 -27.40 32.00 0.68
C LEU A 789 -28.32 31.64 -0.50
N TYR A 790 -27.99 30.54 -1.18
CA TYR A 790 -28.74 30.02 -2.33
C TYR A 790 -29.53 28.78 -1.96
N PRO A 791 -30.82 28.67 -2.26
CA PRO A 791 -31.54 27.41 -2.20
C PRO A 791 -30.99 26.43 -3.23
N ALA A 792 -30.80 25.18 -2.81
CA ALA A 792 -30.46 24.11 -3.74
C ALA A 792 -31.72 23.38 -4.21
N LYS A 793 -31.75 22.97 -5.49
CA LYS A 793 -32.86 22.23 -6.11
C LYS A 793 -32.80 20.73 -5.82
N ASP A 794 -31.65 20.25 -5.39
CA ASP A 794 -31.43 18.86 -5.11
C ASP A 794 -30.67 18.67 -3.78
N LYS A 795 -30.81 17.50 -3.18
CA LYS A 795 -30.18 17.14 -1.92
C LYS A 795 -28.66 17.01 -1.98
N ASP A 796 -28.09 16.93 -3.18
CA ASP A 796 -26.66 16.79 -3.43
C ASP A 796 -25.98 18.17 -3.66
N PHE A 797 -26.76 19.26 -3.56
CA PHE A 797 -26.32 20.65 -3.69
C PHE A 797 -25.68 21.00 -5.05
N LYS A 798 -26.01 20.25 -6.10
CA LYS A 798 -25.39 20.42 -7.44
C LYS A 798 -26.07 21.49 -8.26
N GLN A 799 -27.37 21.71 -8.05
CA GLN A 799 -28.15 22.69 -8.78
C GLN A 799 -28.69 23.74 -7.80
N LEU A 800 -28.38 24.99 -8.04
CA LEU A 800 -28.81 26.12 -7.22
C LEU A 800 -29.91 26.92 -7.92
N GLU A 801 -30.71 27.64 -7.12
CA GLU A 801 -31.57 28.71 -7.65
C GLU A 801 -30.69 29.88 -8.14
N GLU A 802 -31.23 30.66 -9.10
CA GLU A 802 -30.45 31.77 -9.68
C GLU A 802 -30.24 32.95 -8.71
N LYS A 803 -31.16 33.13 -7.77
CA LYS A 803 -31.10 34.25 -6.82
C LYS A 803 -30.88 33.79 -5.39
N PRO A 804 -30.03 34.49 -4.65
CA PRO A 804 -29.88 34.23 -3.23
C PRO A 804 -31.17 34.70 -2.46
N VAL A 805 -31.45 33.97 -1.39
CA VAL A 805 -32.60 34.30 -0.51
C VAL A 805 -32.21 35.10 0.73
N ALA A 806 -30.91 35.10 1.05
CA ALA A 806 -30.31 35.94 2.08
C ALA A 806 -28.92 36.42 1.62
N THR A 807 -28.59 37.65 1.94
CA THR A 807 -27.29 38.27 1.63
C THR A 807 -26.90 39.18 2.78
N GLY A 808 -25.59 39.34 2.98
CA GLY A 808 -25.08 40.23 3.99
C GLY A 808 -23.57 40.44 3.88
N THR A 809 -23.06 41.25 4.81
CA THR A 809 -21.61 41.47 4.97
C THR A 809 -21.15 40.89 6.29
N PHE A 810 -19.92 40.50 6.39
CA PHE A 810 -19.29 40.02 7.60
C PHE A 810 -17.89 40.64 7.81
N THR A 811 -17.45 40.68 9.06
CA THR A 811 -16.03 40.86 9.42
C THR A 811 -15.46 39.46 9.72
N SER A 812 -14.29 39.18 9.16
CA SER A 812 -13.65 37.88 9.36
C SER A 812 -13.22 37.67 10.83
N ASN A 813 -13.21 36.41 11.25
CA ASN A 813 -12.74 35.97 12.57
C ASN A 813 -13.53 36.55 13.76
N GLU A 814 -14.74 37.08 13.50
CA GLU A 814 -15.69 37.54 14.51
C GLU A 814 -16.93 36.68 14.46
N ASP A 815 -17.52 36.41 15.64
CA ASP A 815 -18.80 35.72 15.73
C ASP A 815 -19.92 36.56 15.11
N MET A 816 -20.71 35.94 14.28
CA MET A 816 -21.86 36.56 13.62
C MET A 816 -23.11 35.76 13.88
N THR A 817 -24.16 36.43 14.35
CA THR A 817 -25.47 35.84 14.53
C THR A 817 -26.28 35.94 13.26
N LEU A 818 -26.77 34.80 12.73
CA LEU A 818 -27.67 34.71 11.59
C LEU A 818 -29.07 34.31 12.04
N ASP A 819 -30.09 34.96 11.47
CA ASP A 819 -31.50 34.62 11.68
C ASP A 819 -32.14 34.26 10.32
N TRP A 820 -32.36 32.96 10.14
CA TRP A 820 -33.00 32.40 8.95
C TRP A 820 -34.40 31.81 9.22
N LYS A 821 -35.07 32.19 10.32
CA LYS A 821 -36.33 31.64 10.78
C LYS A 821 -37.42 31.68 9.68
N ASN A 822 -37.42 32.73 8.88
CA ASN A 822 -38.45 32.94 7.84
C ASN A 822 -38.18 32.22 6.53
N LEU A 823 -37.00 31.58 6.38
CA LEU A 823 -36.67 30.84 5.17
C LEU A 823 -37.39 29.46 5.17
N PRO A 824 -37.75 28.93 3.99
CA PRO A 824 -38.26 27.56 3.89
C PRO A 824 -37.27 26.54 4.40
N SER A 825 -37.73 25.43 4.96
CA SER A 825 -36.90 24.27 5.26
C SER A 825 -36.45 23.60 3.94
N GLY A 826 -35.19 23.23 3.81
CA GLY A 826 -34.61 22.63 2.59
C GLY A 826 -33.10 22.72 2.52
N PRO A 827 -32.51 22.26 1.43
CA PRO A 827 -31.05 22.32 1.20
C PRO A 827 -30.61 23.72 0.71
N TYR A 828 -29.52 24.23 1.25
CA TYR A 828 -28.95 25.54 0.92
C TYR A 828 -27.44 25.49 0.78
N VAL A 829 -26.91 26.38 -0.07
CA VAL A 829 -25.48 26.63 -0.19
C VAL A 829 -25.19 28.06 0.21
N LEU A 830 -24.36 28.23 1.23
CA LEU A 830 -23.84 29.52 1.66
C LEU A 830 -22.52 29.78 0.91
N LYS A 831 -22.51 30.79 0.07
CA LYS A 831 -21.33 31.28 -0.63
C LYS A 831 -20.81 32.51 0.08
N ALA A 832 -19.50 32.51 0.37
CA ALA A 832 -18.85 33.67 0.97
C ALA A 832 -17.69 34.12 0.08
N SER A 833 -17.41 35.44 0.07
CA SER A 833 -16.27 35.98 -0.63
C SER A 833 -15.61 37.12 0.13
N VAL A 834 -14.28 37.17 0.04
CA VAL A 834 -13.43 38.27 0.51
C VAL A 834 -12.45 38.65 -0.59
N LYS A 835 -11.87 39.84 -0.49
CA LYS A 835 -10.77 40.26 -1.38
C LYS A 835 -9.47 40.23 -0.58
N ASP A 836 -8.46 39.64 -1.16
CA ASP A 836 -7.10 39.70 -0.60
C ASP A 836 -6.44 41.07 -0.80
N ASN A 837 -5.23 41.24 -0.28
CA ASN A 837 -4.48 42.50 -0.39
C ASN A 837 -4.06 42.87 -1.82
N GLN A 838 -4.31 42.00 -2.80
CA GLN A 838 -4.10 42.19 -4.22
C GLN A 838 -5.39 42.52 -4.96
N GLY A 839 -6.53 42.55 -4.25
CA GLY A 839 -7.87 42.73 -4.82
C GLY A 839 -8.43 41.47 -5.47
N LYS A 840 -7.76 40.30 -5.30
CA LYS A 840 -8.24 39.04 -5.83
C LYS A 840 -9.32 38.50 -4.94
N GLU A 841 -10.40 37.98 -5.54
CA GLU A 841 -11.51 37.38 -4.83
C GLU A 841 -11.18 35.97 -4.35
N VAL A 842 -11.41 35.72 -3.08
CA VAL A 842 -11.30 34.42 -2.43
C VAL A 842 -12.69 34.00 -2.03
N THR A 843 -13.13 32.82 -2.46
CA THR A 843 -14.47 32.30 -2.22
C THR A 843 -14.46 31.02 -1.40
N ALA A 844 -15.51 30.82 -0.62
CA ALA A 844 -15.80 29.55 0.05
C ALA A 844 -17.28 29.21 -0.06
N ASP A 845 -17.59 27.97 -0.35
CA ASP A 845 -18.93 27.44 -0.41
C ASP A 845 -19.12 26.41 0.72
N THR A 846 -20.22 26.51 1.46
CA THR A 846 -20.58 25.57 2.52
C THR A 846 -22.05 25.20 2.39
N ASN A 847 -22.33 23.91 2.56
CA ASN A 847 -23.68 23.37 2.42
C ASN A 847 -24.35 23.24 3.79
N THR A 848 -25.65 23.46 3.85
CA THR A 848 -26.46 23.16 5.03
C THR A 848 -27.89 22.77 4.64
N ILE A 849 -28.52 21.98 5.49
CA ILE A 849 -29.96 21.72 5.41
C ILE A 849 -30.67 22.49 6.52
N LEU A 850 -31.43 23.52 6.16
CA LEU A 850 -32.25 24.23 7.12
C LEU A 850 -33.49 23.41 7.46
N PHE A 851 -33.84 23.35 8.74
CA PHE A 851 -35.01 22.66 9.21
C PHE A 851 -35.63 23.36 10.43
N SER A 852 -36.91 23.13 10.67
CA SER A 852 -37.59 23.45 11.92
C SER A 852 -37.95 22.17 12.68
N VAL A 853 -37.91 22.20 14.00
CA VAL A 853 -38.40 21.07 14.83
C VAL A 853 -39.91 20.84 14.65
N GLU A 854 -40.63 21.82 14.12
CA GLU A 854 -42.07 21.72 13.81
C GLU A 854 -42.34 21.17 12.39
N ASP A 855 -41.31 20.92 11.59
CA ASP A 855 -41.46 20.34 10.26
C ASP A 855 -42.15 18.97 10.34
N LYS A 856 -43.25 18.81 9.61
CA LYS A 856 -44.01 17.55 9.58
C LYS A 856 -43.35 16.47 8.74
N ARG A 857 -42.29 16.80 8.03
CA ARG A 857 -41.52 15.91 7.15
C ARG A 857 -40.07 16.38 7.13
N PRO A 858 -39.09 15.46 6.91
CA PRO A 858 -37.72 15.88 6.64
C PRO A 858 -37.65 16.91 5.52
N PRO A 859 -36.77 17.93 5.64
CA PRO A 859 -36.65 18.99 4.63
C PRO A 859 -36.03 18.51 3.31
N VAL A 860 -35.51 17.31 3.28
CA VAL A 860 -35.03 16.62 2.08
C VAL A 860 -35.56 15.20 2.05
N GLU A 861 -35.73 14.64 0.86
CA GLU A 861 -36.15 13.25 0.72
C GLU A 861 -35.10 12.28 1.30
N THR A 862 -35.47 11.60 2.37
CA THR A 862 -34.62 10.67 3.07
C THR A 862 -35.39 9.52 3.70
N THR A 863 -34.80 8.36 3.81
CA THR A 863 -35.39 7.23 4.56
C THR A 863 -35.24 7.41 6.05
N MET A 864 -34.25 8.16 6.51
CA MET A 864 -34.02 8.46 7.91
C MET A 864 -33.44 9.87 8.06
N TRP A 865 -34.10 10.71 8.81
CA TRP A 865 -33.67 12.01 9.29
C TRP A 865 -33.38 11.90 10.79
N PHE A 866 -32.22 12.36 11.21
CA PHE A 866 -31.84 12.41 12.61
C PHE A 866 -31.07 13.69 12.89
N TYR A 867 -31.39 14.34 14.00
CA TYR A 867 -30.67 15.49 14.52
C TYR A 867 -30.70 15.45 16.06
N GLY A 868 -29.55 15.57 16.70
CA GLY A 868 -29.42 15.76 18.15
C GLY A 868 -29.15 17.23 18.43
N ALA A 869 -30.00 17.84 19.23
CA ALA A 869 -29.90 19.27 19.51
C ALA A 869 -28.73 19.60 20.46
N ASN A 870 -28.34 18.66 21.27
CA ASN A 870 -27.21 18.76 22.19
C ASN A 870 -26.39 17.47 22.23
N THR A 871 -25.09 17.61 22.44
CA THR A 871 -24.16 16.51 22.59
C THR A 871 -23.83 16.20 24.06
N GLU A 872 -24.06 17.15 24.93
CA GLU A 872 -23.91 17.03 26.39
C GLU A 872 -25.28 17.20 27.02
N PHE A 873 -25.65 16.32 27.93
CA PHE A 873 -26.93 16.32 28.58
C PHE A 873 -26.86 15.79 30.01
N ASP A 874 -27.70 16.37 30.86
CA ASP A 874 -27.86 16.00 32.26
C ASP A 874 -29.35 16.12 32.69
N ALA A 875 -29.63 15.99 33.95
CA ALA A 875 -30.99 16.09 34.47
C ALA A 875 -31.65 17.48 34.27
N ALA A 876 -30.84 18.55 34.20
CA ALA A 876 -31.29 19.90 33.92
C ALA A 876 -31.39 20.23 32.44
N HIS A 877 -30.57 19.56 31.64
CA HIS A 877 -30.49 19.73 30.17
C HIS A 877 -30.69 18.36 29.48
N PRO A 878 -31.92 17.90 29.37
CA PRO A 878 -32.22 16.58 28.79
C PRO A 878 -31.83 16.49 27.33
N ALA A 879 -31.50 15.28 26.91
CA ALA A 879 -31.21 15.00 25.49
C ALA A 879 -32.47 15.28 24.62
N VAL A 880 -32.26 16.05 23.56
CA VAL A 880 -33.32 16.38 22.58
C VAL A 880 -32.92 15.84 21.22
N PHE A 881 -33.76 14.96 20.67
CA PHE A 881 -33.60 14.36 19.37
C PHE A 881 -34.78 14.66 18.46
N CYS A 882 -34.46 15.02 17.23
CA CYS A 882 -35.44 15.14 16.15
C CYS A 882 -35.19 14.03 15.14
N PHE A 883 -36.18 13.21 14.85
CA PHE A 883 -36.09 12.16 13.84
C PHE A 883 -37.34 12.10 12.96
N GLY A 884 -37.16 11.59 11.74
CA GLY A 884 -38.24 11.48 10.78
C GLY A 884 -37.89 10.69 9.56
N THR A 885 -38.86 10.48 8.69
CA THR A 885 -38.71 9.81 7.39
C THR A 885 -39.63 10.44 6.36
N SER A 886 -39.19 10.45 5.08
CA SER A 886 -40.02 10.87 3.95
C SER A 886 -40.94 9.75 3.44
N LYS A 887 -40.79 8.52 3.95
CA LYS A 887 -41.62 7.39 3.55
C LYS A 887 -42.97 7.45 4.24
N LYS A 888 -44.05 7.20 3.48
CA LYS A 888 -45.40 7.07 4.02
C LYS A 888 -45.52 5.72 4.74
N ASP A 889 -46.29 5.71 5.79
CA ASP A 889 -46.67 4.50 6.54
C ASP A 889 -45.44 3.66 6.99
N ALA A 890 -44.35 4.35 7.37
CA ALA A 890 -43.15 3.70 7.85
C ALA A 890 -43.28 3.30 9.33
N TYR A 891 -42.92 2.06 9.64
CA TYR A 891 -42.72 1.63 11.01
C TYR A 891 -41.31 2.03 11.47
N VAL A 892 -41.23 2.81 12.51
CA VAL A 892 -39.94 3.27 13.07
C VAL A 892 -39.72 2.61 14.43
N MET A 893 -38.60 1.91 14.55
CA MET A 893 -38.14 1.32 15.80
C MET A 893 -36.95 2.13 16.30
N MET A 894 -37.06 2.63 17.52
CA MET A 894 -35.99 3.36 18.20
C MET A 894 -35.62 2.63 19.50
N ASN A 895 -34.34 2.33 19.66
CA ASN A 895 -33.78 1.83 20.90
C ASN A 895 -32.90 2.92 21.53
N VAL A 896 -33.17 3.22 22.80
CA VAL A 896 -32.35 4.14 23.59
C VAL A 896 -31.66 3.32 24.69
N PHE A 897 -30.35 3.45 24.78
CA PHE A 897 -29.54 2.77 25.79
C PHE A 897 -28.90 3.83 26.68
N SER A 898 -28.91 3.57 27.99
CA SER A 898 -28.27 4.42 29.01
C SER A 898 -26.90 3.86 29.38
#